data_295f55526ab9c6dc6ba5f9e257d976c7
#
_entry.id   295f55526ab9c6dc6ba5f9e257d976c7
#
_cell.length_a   1.000
_cell.length_b   1.000
_cell.length_c   1.000
_cell.angle_alpha   90.00
_cell.angle_beta   90.00
_cell.angle_gamma   90.00
#
_symmetry.space_group_name_H-M   'P 1'
#
loop_
_entity.id
_entity.type
_entity.pdbx_description
1 polymer ?
#
loop_
_entity_poly.entity_id
_entity_poly.type
_entity_poly.pdbx_seq_one_letter_code
_entity_poly.pdbx_strand_id
1 'polypeptide(L)'
;MSAKSSNFAASNKNHKFEMKRIYSFISAIFMASMLSAVEIILSTEELTCADDWSSGYALIAGADLAEAVAGDEINVYVTSISTGTEWPQVYLQYVDAEWNWVDFTDPHTIGLSDQTAPVKASIELTQTMIDLVTSGNYLVVKGAGYTANKISLTHTAVPAGTTQSIWTGEKDFGIAWGEWETLSPSKFTSAAQGQILRVRYKDLRAGAQLKVGRSDWETMDDTEIKPLSGRYQDFTVTETMLTELKANGMIISGLGFTMVEILLINPADLKPLTLSVPITNSWVFAARPSITISVTNPYDEPVTANVEVELTTDKIVPVDTLYAMQVVAAGATQNIVLSTEADLAAGFYKATCIVNDDLARAFVFGVDPTAIVSTPDAEADFASYWAAAKAQLEAIPMNATLTEITAKSTAARKVYLVEMQSVPDGLSGDPVIIRGYYCEPQDGQAHPVIMHYLGYDSGYRPGGKDVKPYCPSGDAEPTYAEFYLSTRGQSINNRAADEREADGKGDFTNTYGDWFAFNFGDKDSYYYRGAYMDCVQAIRFMASRPTSDMNNLFAEGQSQGGAFTYAAASLSGYTFRAIAPGIAFMGDFPDYFDIVNWPAYVARENQGTMTDAEMFAFLSYYDTKNLAASVSCPVIACIGLQDNVCPPHTNIAPYNNLLSTDKELIFNPKNAHQAGATWYNDYMAFFAARKQQGGTTDM
;
A
#
# COMPACT_ATOMS: atom_id res chain seq x y z
N MET A 1 7.88 -19.62 26.29
CA MET A 1 8.39 -18.75 25.22
C MET A 1 8.42 -17.26 25.61
N SER A 2 8.69 -16.89 26.86
CA SER A 2 8.69 -15.48 27.30
C SER A 2 10.01 -15.00 27.92
N ALA A 3 11.10 -15.70 27.68
CA ALA A 3 12.40 -15.39 28.28
C ALA A 3 13.47 -14.89 27.29
N LYS A 4 13.16 -14.75 26.00
CA LYS A 4 14.11 -14.30 24.97
C LYS A 4 14.01 -12.82 24.57
N SER A 5 12.97 -12.09 24.98
CA SER A 5 12.80 -10.68 24.58
C SER A 5 13.49 -9.66 25.51
N SER A 6 13.89 -10.05 26.71
CA SER A 6 14.52 -9.12 27.68
C SER A 6 16.03 -8.93 27.50
N ASN A 7 16.73 -9.82 26.79
CA ASN A 7 18.18 -9.70 26.59
C ASN A 7 18.57 -8.87 25.36
N PHE A 8 17.64 -8.60 24.44
CA PHE A 8 17.92 -7.83 23.23
C PHE A 8 18.04 -6.31 23.49
N ALA A 9 17.31 -5.80 24.48
CA ALA A 9 17.35 -4.37 24.83
C ALA A 9 18.60 -3.95 25.63
N ALA A 10 19.28 -4.89 26.27
CA ALA A 10 20.47 -4.59 27.10
C ALA A 10 21.78 -4.56 26.28
N SER A 11 21.85 -5.29 25.16
CA SER A 11 23.03 -5.30 24.28
C SER A 11 23.16 -4.01 23.45
N ASN A 12 22.03 -3.41 23.05
CA ASN A 12 22.04 -2.20 22.21
C ASN A 12 22.45 -0.91 22.92
N LYS A 13 22.50 -0.88 24.26
CA LYS A 13 22.92 0.34 24.98
C LYS A 13 24.46 0.52 25.06
N ASN A 14 25.21 -0.52 24.90
CA ASN A 14 26.70 -0.42 25.00
C ASN A 14 27.38 -0.11 23.67
N HIS A 15 26.74 -0.46 22.52
CA HIS A 15 27.31 -0.14 21.19
C HIS A 15 27.16 1.33 20.78
N LYS A 16 26.20 2.07 21.35
CA LYS A 16 26.05 3.52 21.04
C LYS A 16 27.18 4.41 21.62
N PHE A 17 27.99 3.93 22.48
CA PHE A 17 29.01 4.77 23.15
C PHE A 17 30.40 4.71 22.50
N GLU A 18 30.73 3.70 21.72
CA GLU A 18 32.08 3.58 21.10
C GLU A 18 32.15 4.19 19.68
N MET A 19 31.02 4.24 18.92
CA MET A 19 31.02 4.76 17.55
C MET A 19 31.23 6.30 17.41
N LYS A 20 31.13 7.07 18.49
CA LYS A 20 31.36 8.52 18.46
C LYS A 20 32.85 8.96 18.33
N ARG A 21 33.80 8.03 18.35
CA ARG A 21 35.24 8.38 18.29
C ARG A 21 35.91 8.15 16.94
N ILE A 22 35.25 7.58 15.95
CA ILE A 22 35.83 7.31 14.63
C ILE A 22 35.52 8.42 13.60
N TYR A 23 34.50 9.23 13.82
CA TYR A 23 34.07 10.26 12.84
C TYR A 23 34.96 11.52 12.74
N SER A 24 36.07 11.63 13.49
CA SER A 24 36.89 12.84 13.52
C SER A 24 38.11 12.84 12.60
N PHE A 25 38.33 11.85 11.72
CA PHE A 25 39.60 11.73 10.99
C PHE A 25 39.49 11.65 9.46
N ILE A 26 38.30 11.77 8.84
CA ILE A 26 38.14 11.61 7.38
C ILE A 26 37.91 12.95 6.62
N SER A 27 37.96 14.11 7.26
CA SER A 27 37.69 15.40 6.60
C SER A 27 38.89 16.09 5.96
N ALA A 28 39.99 15.42 5.68
CA ALA A 28 41.15 16.10 5.11
C ALA A 28 42.00 15.22 4.19
N ILE A 29 41.45 14.73 3.07
CA ILE A 29 42.24 14.36 1.87
C ILE A 29 41.30 14.39 0.64
N PHE A 30 41.06 15.54 0.09
CA PHE A 30 40.61 15.69 -1.29
C PHE A 30 41.48 16.71 -1.99
N MET A 31 42.58 16.25 -2.59
CA MET A 31 43.21 16.91 -3.74
C MET A 31 43.99 15.89 -4.57
N ALA A 32 43.49 15.75 -5.77
CA ALA A 32 44.21 15.37 -7.00
C ALA A 32 44.87 13.99 -7.10
N SER A 33 44.31 13.18 -7.93
CA SER A 33 44.89 12.38 -9.01
C SER A 33 44.53 10.89 -8.94
N MET A 34 44.08 10.41 -10.10
CA MET A 34 43.88 9.02 -10.54
C MET A 34 42.75 8.25 -9.89
N LEU A 35 41.76 7.97 -10.71
CA LEU A 35 40.64 7.08 -10.49
C LEU A 35 41.04 5.77 -9.77
N SER A 36 40.76 5.67 -8.52
CA SER A 36 40.68 4.40 -7.81
C SER A 36 39.34 4.38 -7.06
N ALA A 37 38.60 3.30 -7.21
CA ALA A 37 37.42 3.05 -6.43
C ALA A 37 37.75 3.21 -4.95
N VAL A 38 36.93 3.98 -4.20
CA VAL A 38 37.13 4.21 -2.79
C VAL A 38 36.38 3.12 -2.01
N GLU A 39 37.12 2.34 -1.26
CA GLU A 39 36.52 1.33 -0.38
C GLU A 39 36.25 1.92 1.02
N ILE A 40 34.98 1.88 1.43
CA ILE A 40 34.53 2.27 2.77
C ILE A 40 34.23 1.01 3.56
N ILE A 41 34.91 0.81 4.70
CA ILE A 41 34.69 -0.37 5.53
C ILE A 41 33.43 -0.15 6.37
N LEU A 42 32.43 -1.03 6.19
CA LEU A 42 31.16 -1.02 6.89
C LEU A 42 31.21 -1.94 8.14
N SER A 43 31.93 -3.07 8.07
CA SER A 43 32.13 -3.98 9.18
C SER A 43 33.43 -4.78 9.04
N THR A 44 34.09 -5.04 10.16
CA THR A 44 35.23 -5.97 10.28
C THR A 44 34.95 -7.10 11.27
N GLU A 45 33.68 -7.22 11.70
CA GLU A 45 33.28 -8.32 12.58
C GLU A 45 33.13 -9.60 11.75
N GLU A 46 33.53 -10.73 12.34
CA GLU A 46 33.36 -12.03 11.69
C GLU A 46 31.87 -12.38 11.60
N LEU A 47 31.43 -12.63 10.37
CA LEU A 47 30.08 -13.07 10.06
C LEU A 47 30.13 -14.54 9.64
N THR A 48 29.51 -15.42 10.43
CA THR A 48 29.35 -16.84 10.07
C THR A 48 27.87 -17.14 9.84
N CYS A 49 27.51 -17.50 8.61
CA CYS A 49 26.17 -17.88 8.18
C CYS A 49 26.03 -19.40 8.19
N ALA A 50 25.10 -19.93 8.97
CA ALA A 50 24.84 -21.36 9.07
C ALA A 50 24.32 -21.96 7.76
N ASP A 51 24.55 -23.27 7.56
CA ASP A 51 24.16 -23.99 6.35
C ASP A 51 22.64 -24.02 6.10
N ASP A 52 21.87 -23.91 7.17
CA ASP A 52 20.40 -24.03 7.19
C ASP A 52 19.68 -22.68 7.36
N TRP A 53 20.37 -21.56 7.16
CA TRP A 53 19.84 -20.20 7.34
C TRP A 53 19.42 -19.85 8.77
N SER A 54 19.68 -20.71 9.74
CA SER A 54 19.19 -20.56 11.12
C SER A 54 19.87 -19.43 11.88
N SER A 55 21.06 -19.02 11.46
CA SER A 55 21.85 -18.00 12.14
C SER A 55 22.88 -17.35 11.22
N GLY A 56 23.39 -16.20 11.65
CA GLY A 56 24.42 -15.43 10.96
C GLY A 56 23.83 -14.30 10.10
N TYR A 57 23.98 -13.06 10.59
CA TYR A 57 23.69 -11.85 9.82
C TYR A 57 24.51 -10.68 10.36
N ALA A 58 24.77 -9.70 9.51
CA ALA A 58 25.30 -8.39 9.89
C ALA A 58 24.25 -7.30 9.57
N LEU A 59 24.14 -6.33 10.45
CA LEU A 59 23.29 -5.15 10.27
C LEU A 59 24.17 -3.94 9.97
N ILE A 60 23.99 -3.34 8.82
CA ILE A 60 24.62 -2.09 8.40
C ILE A 60 23.56 -0.99 8.51
N ALA A 61 23.82 0.04 9.29
CA ALA A 61 22.84 1.10 9.47
C ALA A 61 22.57 1.82 8.14
N GLY A 62 21.31 2.16 7.87
CA GLY A 62 20.94 2.91 6.66
C GLY A 62 21.69 4.24 6.55
N ALA A 63 22.03 4.86 7.68
CA ALA A 63 22.84 6.07 7.72
C ALA A 63 24.30 5.87 7.23
N ASP A 64 24.84 4.65 7.31
CA ASP A 64 26.19 4.33 6.82
C ASP A 64 26.22 4.20 5.28
N LEU A 65 25.05 4.11 4.65
CA LEU A 65 24.85 4.07 3.20
C LEU A 65 24.27 5.39 2.64
N ALA A 66 24.23 6.44 3.45
CA ALA A 66 23.65 7.73 3.04
C ALA A 66 24.37 8.40 1.85
N GLU A 67 25.64 8.07 1.65
CA GLU A 67 26.46 8.56 0.51
C GLU A 67 26.54 7.54 -0.64
N ALA A 68 25.90 6.37 -0.53
CA ALA A 68 25.89 5.38 -1.59
C ALA A 68 25.09 5.88 -2.80
N VAL A 69 25.55 5.51 -3.98
CA VAL A 69 24.90 5.81 -5.27
C VAL A 69 24.67 4.52 -6.05
N ALA A 70 23.70 4.55 -6.96
CA ALA A 70 23.45 3.40 -7.84
C ALA A 70 24.70 3.01 -8.63
N GLY A 71 25.02 1.72 -8.64
CA GLY A 71 26.25 1.18 -9.20
C GLY A 71 27.38 0.98 -8.19
N ASP A 72 27.22 1.42 -6.95
CA ASP A 72 28.13 1.05 -5.87
C ASP A 72 27.96 -0.43 -5.51
N GLU A 73 29.00 -1.03 -4.95
CA GLU A 73 28.99 -2.44 -4.60
C GLU A 73 29.08 -2.65 -3.08
N ILE A 74 28.19 -3.47 -2.55
CA ILE A 74 28.41 -4.11 -1.24
C ILE A 74 29.31 -5.33 -1.45
N ASN A 75 30.46 -5.31 -0.81
CA ASN A 75 31.43 -6.38 -0.90
C ASN A 75 31.47 -7.16 0.41
N VAL A 76 31.33 -8.47 0.30
CA VAL A 76 31.45 -9.42 1.41
C VAL A 76 32.71 -10.26 1.19
N TYR A 77 33.69 -10.13 2.07
CA TYR A 77 34.95 -10.85 1.99
C TYR A 77 34.83 -12.20 2.69
N VAL A 78 34.50 -13.20 1.88
CA VAL A 78 34.27 -14.57 2.34
C VAL A 78 35.61 -15.26 2.55
N THR A 79 35.83 -15.77 3.76
CA THR A 79 37.07 -16.46 4.18
C THR A 79 36.95 -17.97 4.12
N SER A 80 35.75 -18.52 4.25
CA SER A 80 35.47 -19.94 4.07
C SER A 80 34.06 -20.16 3.51
N ILE A 81 33.89 -21.23 2.75
CA ILE A 81 32.63 -21.68 2.18
C ILE A 81 32.40 -23.10 2.69
N SER A 82 31.22 -23.35 3.26
CA SER A 82 30.85 -24.66 3.80
C SER A 82 30.49 -25.63 2.65
N THR A 83 30.79 -26.88 2.89
CA THR A 83 30.34 -27.98 2.01
C THR A 83 29.07 -28.66 2.57
N GLY A 84 28.50 -28.15 3.65
CA GLY A 84 27.32 -28.69 4.32
C GLY A 84 26.00 -28.26 3.69
N THR A 85 26.02 -27.29 2.76
CA THR A 85 24.85 -26.87 1.99
C THR A 85 25.11 -26.97 0.50
N GLU A 86 24.07 -27.31 -0.29
CA GLU A 86 24.13 -27.32 -1.76
C GLU A 86 24.14 -25.90 -2.36
N TRP A 87 23.69 -24.89 -1.60
CA TRP A 87 23.49 -23.54 -2.07
C TRP A 87 24.13 -22.49 -1.15
N PRO A 88 25.47 -22.50 -0.98
CA PRO A 88 26.13 -21.43 -0.24
C PRO A 88 25.96 -20.11 -0.99
N GLN A 89 25.55 -19.05 -0.30
CA GLN A 89 25.28 -17.76 -0.92
C GLN A 89 25.32 -16.60 0.05
N VAL A 90 25.71 -15.43 -0.44
CA VAL A 90 25.49 -14.14 0.22
C VAL A 90 24.12 -13.61 -0.22
N TYR A 91 23.38 -13.06 0.71
CA TYR A 91 22.02 -12.60 0.52
C TYR A 91 21.80 -11.28 1.23
N LEU A 92 21.18 -10.30 0.56
CA LEU A 92 20.83 -9.02 1.15
C LEU A 92 19.33 -8.92 1.41
N GLN A 93 18.98 -8.30 2.52
CA GLN A 93 17.63 -7.83 2.85
C GLN A 93 17.73 -6.41 3.41
N TYR A 94 16.60 -5.76 3.64
CA TYR A 94 16.56 -4.53 4.42
C TYR A 94 15.59 -4.68 5.60
N VAL A 95 15.77 -3.83 6.61
CA VAL A 95 14.84 -3.69 7.72
C VAL A 95 14.07 -2.42 7.50
N ASP A 96 12.76 -2.53 7.33
CA ASP A 96 11.87 -1.40 7.12
C ASP A 96 11.67 -0.55 8.40
N ALA A 97 10.91 0.54 8.30
CA ALA A 97 10.64 1.43 9.41
C ALA A 97 9.85 0.76 10.56
N GLU A 98 9.10 -0.29 10.27
CA GLU A 98 8.33 -1.11 11.19
C GLU A 98 9.12 -2.30 11.77
N TRP A 99 10.41 -2.39 11.49
CA TRP A 99 11.33 -3.45 11.93
C TRP A 99 11.05 -4.84 11.33
N ASN A 100 10.41 -4.90 10.16
CA ASN A 100 10.30 -6.15 9.41
C ASN A 100 11.52 -6.35 8.51
N TRP A 101 11.92 -7.61 8.33
CA TRP A 101 12.96 -8.01 7.39
C TRP A 101 12.31 -8.29 6.04
N VAL A 102 12.70 -7.54 5.03
CA VAL A 102 12.06 -7.53 3.72
C VAL A 102 13.08 -7.83 2.63
N ASP A 103 12.70 -8.63 1.65
CA ASP A 103 13.52 -8.94 0.48
C ASP A 103 13.49 -7.78 -0.51
N PHE A 104 14.63 -7.53 -1.17
CA PHE A 104 14.66 -6.65 -2.33
C PHE A 104 13.99 -7.31 -3.52
N THR A 105 13.40 -6.51 -4.39
CA THR A 105 12.92 -6.95 -5.72
C THR A 105 14.05 -7.03 -6.73
N ASP A 106 15.09 -6.23 -6.54
CA ASP A 106 16.28 -6.18 -7.38
C ASP A 106 17.22 -7.36 -7.07
N PRO A 107 18.18 -7.70 -7.96
CA PRO A 107 19.15 -8.74 -7.70
C PRO A 107 19.94 -8.48 -6.42
N HIS A 108 19.81 -9.34 -5.43
CA HIS A 108 20.36 -9.17 -4.09
C HIS A 108 21.05 -10.43 -3.54
N THR A 109 21.40 -11.35 -4.42
CA THR A 109 21.97 -12.65 -4.07
C THR A 109 23.19 -12.96 -4.91
N ILE A 110 24.27 -13.45 -4.29
CA ILE A 110 25.44 -14.01 -4.95
C ILE A 110 25.62 -15.46 -4.51
N GLY A 111 25.52 -16.39 -5.47
CA GLY A 111 25.86 -17.81 -5.25
C GLY A 111 27.35 -18.02 -5.04
N LEU A 112 27.72 -18.89 -4.13
CA LEU A 112 29.10 -19.22 -3.80
C LEU A 112 29.48 -20.65 -4.19
N SER A 113 28.57 -21.44 -4.77
CA SER A 113 28.78 -22.86 -5.08
C SER A 113 29.97 -23.12 -6.00
N ASP A 114 30.22 -22.20 -6.95
CA ASP A 114 31.31 -22.29 -7.92
C ASP A 114 32.54 -21.45 -7.54
N GLN A 115 32.56 -20.93 -6.30
CA GLN A 115 33.62 -20.07 -5.80
C GLN A 115 34.58 -20.85 -4.90
N THR A 116 35.80 -20.36 -4.79
CA THR A 116 36.80 -20.89 -3.86
C THR A 116 37.22 -19.78 -2.89
N ALA A 117 37.00 -20.00 -1.61
CA ALA A 117 37.44 -19.05 -0.59
C ALA A 117 38.99 -19.03 -0.45
N PRO A 118 39.61 -17.88 -0.14
CA PRO A 118 38.96 -16.59 0.09
C PRO A 118 38.47 -15.92 -1.21
N VAL A 119 37.26 -15.36 -1.20
CA VAL A 119 36.63 -14.70 -2.34
C VAL A 119 35.90 -13.43 -1.91
N LYS A 120 35.89 -12.43 -2.78
CA LYS A 120 35.07 -11.23 -2.61
C LYS A 120 33.75 -11.42 -3.37
N ALA A 121 32.64 -11.50 -2.67
CA ALA A 121 31.31 -11.48 -3.24
C ALA A 121 30.80 -10.04 -3.29
N SER A 122 30.51 -9.53 -4.51
CA SER A 122 30.06 -8.15 -4.72
C SER A 122 28.64 -8.14 -5.22
N ILE A 123 27.78 -7.33 -4.57
CA ILE A 123 26.40 -7.10 -5.00
C ILE A 123 26.27 -5.61 -5.32
N GLU A 124 25.89 -5.29 -6.55
CA GLU A 124 25.66 -3.93 -7.01
C GLU A 124 24.39 -3.37 -6.35
N LEU A 125 24.46 -2.15 -5.85
CA LEU A 125 23.34 -1.44 -5.28
C LEU A 125 22.58 -0.69 -6.37
N THR A 126 21.29 -0.96 -6.48
CA THR A 126 20.39 -0.13 -7.29
C THR A 126 19.91 1.08 -6.49
N GLN A 127 19.42 2.12 -7.17
CA GLN A 127 18.83 3.28 -6.47
C GLN A 127 17.66 2.84 -5.55
N THR A 128 16.85 1.90 -6.02
CA THR A 128 15.73 1.33 -5.22
C THR A 128 16.24 0.71 -3.92
N MET A 129 17.30 -0.09 -3.98
CA MET A 129 17.89 -0.71 -2.78
C MET A 129 18.41 0.34 -1.81
N ILE A 130 19.10 1.37 -2.30
CA ILE A 130 19.63 2.48 -1.50
C ILE A 130 18.48 3.23 -0.81
N ASP A 131 17.44 3.60 -1.56
CA ASP A 131 16.28 4.33 -1.04
C ASP A 131 15.56 3.53 0.07
N LEU A 132 15.37 2.22 -0.14
CA LEU A 132 14.74 1.34 0.84
C LEU A 132 15.55 1.22 2.13
N VAL A 133 16.88 1.07 2.03
CA VAL A 133 17.75 0.95 3.20
C VAL A 133 17.87 2.28 3.95
N THR A 134 18.04 3.41 3.23
CA THR A 134 18.21 4.72 3.85
C THR A 134 16.91 5.29 4.43
N SER A 135 15.74 4.91 3.88
CA SER A 135 14.43 5.23 4.44
C SER A 135 13.98 4.26 5.54
N GLY A 136 14.58 3.07 5.60
CA GLY A 136 14.36 2.05 6.61
C GLY A 136 15.28 2.20 7.81
N ASN A 137 15.72 1.07 8.36
CA ASN A 137 16.62 1.03 9.52
C ASN A 137 18.01 0.47 9.18
N TYR A 138 18.07 -0.67 8.46
CA TYR A 138 19.33 -1.39 8.22
C TYR A 138 19.32 -2.10 6.86
N LEU A 139 20.52 -2.20 6.26
CA LEU A 139 20.83 -3.27 5.31
C LEU A 139 21.22 -4.51 6.12
N VAL A 140 20.66 -5.65 5.77
CA VAL A 140 20.98 -6.96 6.35
C VAL A 140 21.84 -7.73 5.37
N VAL A 141 23.05 -8.07 5.78
CA VAL A 141 23.92 -8.99 5.07
C VAL A 141 23.83 -10.36 5.76
N LYS A 142 23.33 -11.35 5.06
CA LYS A 142 23.10 -12.72 5.57
C LYS A 142 23.35 -13.76 4.47
N GLY A 143 22.90 -14.97 4.66
CA GLY A 143 22.98 -16.01 3.67
C GLY A 143 23.11 -17.40 4.30
N ALA A 144 23.73 -18.33 3.56
CA ALA A 144 23.96 -19.68 4.03
C ALA A 144 25.36 -20.16 3.65
N GLY A 145 25.95 -20.96 4.55
CA GLY A 145 27.15 -21.76 4.27
C GLY A 145 28.42 -20.95 4.01
N TYR A 146 28.64 -19.82 4.69
CA TYR A 146 29.90 -19.10 4.56
C TYR A 146 30.32 -18.38 5.85
N THR A 147 31.63 -18.08 5.93
CA THR A 147 32.17 -17.14 6.92
C THR A 147 32.86 -15.99 6.18
N ALA A 148 32.61 -14.76 6.64
CA ALA A 148 33.24 -13.55 6.13
C ALA A 148 33.87 -12.74 7.28
N ASN A 149 34.90 -11.95 6.97
CA ASN A 149 35.62 -11.15 7.97
C ASN A 149 35.59 -9.64 7.68
N LYS A 150 35.02 -9.22 6.58
CA LYS A 150 34.86 -7.80 6.22
C LYS A 150 33.66 -7.60 5.31
N ILE A 151 32.95 -6.52 5.55
CA ILE A 151 31.93 -5.97 4.65
C ILE A 151 32.35 -4.54 4.33
N SER A 152 32.32 -4.15 3.05
CA SER A 152 32.66 -2.80 2.62
C SER A 152 31.70 -2.32 1.54
N LEU A 153 31.64 -1.00 1.36
CA LEU A 153 31.05 -0.33 0.21
C LEU A 153 32.19 0.13 -0.70
N THR A 154 32.11 -0.20 -1.99
CA THR A 154 33.01 0.36 -2.98
C THR A 154 32.25 1.39 -3.82
N HIS A 155 32.64 2.65 -3.71
CA HIS A 155 32.18 3.68 -4.65
C HIS A 155 32.82 3.45 -5.99
N THR A 156 32.01 3.30 -7.03
CA THR A 156 32.47 3.25 -8.40
C THR A 156 32.98 4.63 -8.77
N ALA A 157 34.28 4.75 -9.09
CA ALA A 157 34.84 6.03 -9.50
C ALA A 157 34.20 6.49 -10.81
N VAL A 158 33.33 7.49 -10.72
CA VAL A 158 32.68 8.07 -11.88
C VAL A 158 33.65 8.95 -12.64
N PRO A 159 33.85 8.74 -13.94
CA PRO A 159 34.74 9.61 -14.74
C PRO A 159 34.28 11.04 -14.71
N ALA A 160 35.18 12.01 -14.53
CA ALA A 160 34.88 13.42 -14.60
C ALA A 160 34.53 13.80 -16.05
N GLY A 161 33.26 13.67 -16.42
CA GLY A 161 32.69 14.18 -17.67
C GLY A 161 31.92 15.48 -17.38
N THR A 162 31.80 16.32 -18.38
CA THR A 162 30.96 17.54 -18.25
C THR A 162 29.50 17.16 -18.41
N THR A 163 28.65 17.63 -17.51
CA THR A 163 27.19 17.56 -17.71
C THR A 163 26.81 18.31 -18.97
N GLN A 164 26.03 17.69 -19.85
CA GLN A 164 25.64 18.30 -21.12
C GLN A 164 24.23 17.88 -21.54
N SER A 165 23.51 18.81 -22.15
CA SER A 165 22.28 18.50 -22.87
C SER A 165 22.62 17.96 -24.25
N ILE A 166 22.17 16.75 -24.59
CA ILE A 166 22.43 16.09 -25.86
C ILE A 166 21.24 16.16 -26.82
N TRP A 167 20.07 16.47 -26.30
CA TRP A 167 18.85 16.73 -27.06
C TRP A 167 17.93 17.68 -26.32
N THR A 168 17.33 18.63 -27.05
CA THR A 168 16.30 19.55 -26.54
C THR A 168 15.21 19.71 -27.58
N GLY A 169 13.97 19.82 -27.14
CA GLY A 169 12.82 20.00 -28.04
C GLY A 169 11.51 19.66 -27.34
N GLU A 170 10.48 19.42 -28.14
CA GLU A 170 9.22 18.85 -27.67
C GLU A 170 8.86 17.69 -28.60
N LYS A 171 8.80 16.46 -28.08
CA LYS A 171 8.38 15.27 -28.80
C LYS A 171 7.25 14.58 -28.04
N ASP A 172 6.03 14.63 -28.57
CA ASP A 172 4.89 13.91 -28.01
C ASP A 172 4.93 12.44 -28.45
N PHE A 173 4.91 11.53 -27.49
CA PHE A 173 4.86 10.08 -27.69
C PHE A 173 3.45 9.52 -27.73
N GLY A 174 2.43 10.37 -27.90
CA GLY A 174 1.04 9.93 -28.11
C GLY A 174 0.46 9.03 -27.02
N ILE A 175 -0.60 8.30 -27.35
CA ILE A 175 -1.28 7.38 -26.41
C ILE A 175 -1.02 5.89 -26.70
N ALA A 176 -0.24 5.59 -27.74
CA ALA A 176 0.09 4.22 -28.15
C ALA A 176 1.56 4.16 -28.61
N TRP A 177 2.16 2.99 -28.54
CA TRP A 177 3.49 2.73 -29.09
C TRP A 177 3.47 2.95 -30.61
N GLY A 178 4.38 3.79 -31.12
CA GLY A 178 4.46 4.12 -32.54
C GLY A 178 5.31 5.34 -32.83
N GLU A 179 5.63 6.11 -31.80
CA GLU A 179 6.51 7.28 -31.89
C GLU A 179 7.88 6.97 -31.29
N TRP A 180 8.92 7.53 -31.90
CA TRP A 180 10.29 7.40 -31.40
C TRP A 180 11.14 8.62 -31.77
N GLU A 181 12.27 8.74 -31.09
CA GLU A 181 13.33 9.71 -31.38
C GLU A 181 14.67 8.98 -31.48
N THR A 182 15.49 9.30 -32.49
CA THR A 182 16.79 8.68 -32.72
C THR A 182 17.91 9.66 -32.46
N LEU A 183 18.85 9.29 -31.57
CA LEU A 183 20.04 10.06 -31.28
C LEU A 183 21.25 9.38 -31.94
N SER A 184 21.98 10.14 -32.79
CA SER A 184 23.17 9.65 -33.49
C SER A 184 24.35 9.45 -32.53
N PRO A 185 25.33 8.58 -32.88
CA PRO A 185 26.56 8.37 -32.11
C PRO A 185 27.34 9.65 -31.81
N SER A 186 27.26 10.66 -32.67
CA SER A 186 27.94 11.93 -32.48
C SER A 186 27.51 12.69 -31.22
N LYS A 187 26.34 12.43 -30.70
CA LYS A 187 25.82 13.00 -29.44
C LYS A 187 26.50 12.43 -28.18
N PHE A 188 27.18 11.28 -28.34
CA PHE A 188 27.77 10.53 -27.23
C PHE A 188 29.30 10.50 -27.24
N THR A 189 29.97 11.30 -28.08
CA THR A 189 31.46 11.32 -28.21
C THR A 189 32.14 11.60 -26.87
N SER A 190 31.59 12.50 -26.05
CA SER A 190 32.09 12.87 -24.72
C SER A 190 31.46 12.09 -23.58
N ALA A 191 30.58 11.14 -23.88
CA ALA A 191 29.97 10.28 -22.88
C ALA A 191 30.98 9.40 -22.16
N ALA A 192 30.82 9.18 -20.89
CA ALA A 192 31.66 8.35 -20.04
C ALA A 192 30.82 7.37 -19.22
N GLN A 193 31.42 6.21 -18.90
CA GLN A 193 30.80 5.27 -17.97
C GLN A 193 30.51 5.93 -16.62
N GLY A 194 29.41 5.58 -16.01
CA GLY A 194 28.97 6.10 -14.72
C GLY A 194 28.24 7.44 -14.80
N GLN A 195 28.17 8.10 -15.98
CA GLN A 195 27.25 9.22 -16.15
C GLN A 195 25.80 8.77 -16.06
N ILE A 196 24.92 9.70 -15.75
CA ILE A 196 23.48 9.49 -15.77
C ILE A 196 22.92 10.01 -17.09
N LEU A 197 22.24 9.15 -17.83
CA LEU A 197 21.41 9.53 -18.97
C LEU A 197 20.02 9.85 -18.40
N ARG A 198 19.67 11.14 -18.35
CA ARG A 198 18.37 11.62 -17.87
C ARG A 198 17.49 12.01 -19.04
N VAL A 199 16.30 11.42 -19.11
CA VAL A 199 15.25 11.80 -20.06
C VAL A 199 14.20 12.62 -19.32
N ARG A 200 14.08 13.90 -19.62
CA ARG A 200 13.09 14.81 -19.04
C ARG A 200 11.83 14.86 -19.90
N TYR A 201 10.70 14.92 -19.23
CA TYR A 201 9.39 14.91 -19.88
C TYR A 201 8.36 15.70 -19.10
N LYS A 202 7.26 16.00 -19.77
CA LYS A 202 6.06 16.66 -19.22
C LYS A 202 4.79 15.97 -19.74
N ASP A 203 3.64 16.47 -19.37
CA ASP A 203 2.32 16.06 -19.86
C ASP A 203 2.08 14.53 -19.75
N LEU A 204 2.40 13.96 -18.57
CA LEU A 204 2.22 12.54 -18.32
C LEU A 204 0.74 12.14 -18.37
N ARG A 205 0.43 11.17 -19.23
CA ARG A 205 -0.87 10.51 -19.31
C ARG A 205 -0.87 9.23 -18.47
N ALA A 206 -2.04 8.74 -18.11
CA ALA A 206 -2.16 7.49 -17.36
C ALA A 206 -1.50 6.31 -18.12
N GLY A 207 -0.64 5.56 -17.42
CA GLY A 207 0.08 4.44 -18.01
C GLY A 207 1.28 4.83 -18.88
N ALA A 208 1.78 6.06 -18.78
CA ALA A 208 2.95 6.52 -19.50
C ALA A 208 4.16 5.61 -19.29
N GLN A 209 4.87 5.28 -20.37
CA GLN A 209 6.00 4.37 -20.37
C GLN A 209 7.09 4.86 -21.32
N LEU A 210 8.36 4.59 -20.96
CA LEU A 210 9.54 4.93 -21.75
C LEU A 210 10.45 3.71 -21.91
N LYS A 211 11.02 3.55 -23.08
CA LYS A 211 12.05 2.56 -23.42
C LYS A 211 13.24 3.27 -24.03
N VAL A 212 14.45 2.96 -23.54
CA VAL A 212 15.71 3.26 -24.20
C VAL A 212 16.13 2.03 -24.99
N GLY A 213 16.23 2.18 -26.29
CA GLY A 213 16.52 1.09 -27.23
C GLY A 213 17.81 1.30 -28.01
N ARG A 214 18.33 0.21 -28.54
CA ARG A 214 19.43 0.16 -29.53
C ARG A 214 18.89 0.52 -30.91
N SER A 215 19.79 0.76 -31.84
CA SER A 215 19.45 1.03 -33.26
C SER A 215 18.70 -0.13 -33.94
N ASP A 216 18.80 -1.35 -33.43
CA ASP A 216 18.07 -2.55 -33.87
C ASP A 216 16.75 -2.79 -33.15
N TRP A 217 16.26 -1.83 -32.32
CA TRP A 217 15.05 -1.88 -31.52
C TRP A 217 15.08 -2.80 -30.30
N GLU A 218 16.16 -3.52 -30.09
CA GLU A 218 16.34 -4.26 -28.84
C GLU A 218 16.50 -3.29 -27.66
N THR A 219 16.33 -3.80 -26.46
CA THR A 219 16.54 -3.02 -25.25
C THR A 219 18.03 -2.72 -25.10
N MET A 220 18.36 -1.51 -24.72
CA MET A 220 19.75 -1.13 -24.47
C MET A 220 20.16 -1.58 -23.07
N ASP A 221 21.11 -2.53 -23.00
CA ASP A 221 21.61 -3.10 -21.75
C ASP A 221 20.44 -3.52 -20.84
N ASP A 222 20.48 -3.24 -19.54
CA ASP A 222 19.40 -3.55 -18.59
C ASP A 222 18.27 -2.50 -18.54
N THR A 223 18.12 -1.67 -19.59
CA THR A 223 17.05 -0.67 -19.63
C THR A 223 15.71 -1.30 -19.99
N GLU A 224 15.00 -1.82 -19.02
CA GLU A 224 13.62 -2.27 -19.19
C GLU A 224 12.67 -1.12 -19.56
N ILE A 225 11.46 -1.45 -20.00
CA ILE A 225 10.39 -0.46 -20.15
C ILE A 225 10.08 0.11 -18.76
N LYS A 226 10.28 1.41 -18.58
CA LYS A 226 10.02 2.09 -17.30
C LYS A 226 8.63 2.74 -17.30
N PRO A 227 7.77 2.46 -16.30
CA PRO A 227 6.61 3.29 -16.04
C PRO A 227 7.08 4.67 -15.58
N LEU A 228 6.49 5.72 -16.13
CA LEU A 228 6.92 7.09 -15.87
C LEU A 228 6.16 7.72 -14.70
N SER A 229 6.92 8.44 -13.87
CA SER A 229 6.40 9.29 -12.80
C SER A 229 7.32 10.48 -12.61
N GLY A 230 6.81 11.58 -12.07
CA GLY A 230 7.63 12.82 -11.92
C GLY A 230 7.93 13.48 -13.26
N ARG A 231 9.11 14.07 -13.40
CA ARG A 231 9.48 14.90 -14.56
C ARG A 231 10.65 14.34 -15.38
N TYR A 232 11.29 13.26 -14.95
CA TYR A 232 12.39 12.62 -15.64
C TYR A 232 12.51 11.13 -15.29
N GLN A 233 13.28 10.41 -16.12
CA GLN A 233 13.74 9.06 -15.87
C GLN A 233 15.26 9.00 -16.08
N ASP A 234 15.97 8.45 -15.12
CA ASP A 234 17.40 8.26 -15.12
C ASP A 234 17.79 6.84 -15.51
N PHE A 235 18.91 6.74 -16.21
CA PHE A 235 19.59 5.49 -16.54
C PHE A 235 21.09 5.67 -16.32
N THR A 236 21.72 4.78 -15.55
CA THR A 236 23.18 4.79 -15.39
C THR A 236 23.84 4.30 -16.67
N VAL A 237 24.78 5.06 -17.19
CA VAL A 237 25.56 4.67 -18.38
C VAL A 237 26.57 3.58 -18.00
N THR A 238 26.21 2.33 -18.22
CA THR A 238 27.10 1.19 -18.02
C THR A 238 28.17 1.13 -19.08
N GLU A 239 29.18 0.25 -18.96
CA GLU A 239 30.21 0.05 -19.97
C GLU A 239 29.62 -0.47 -21.29
N THR A 240 28.69 -1.42 -21.21
CA THR A 240 27.98 -1.98 -22.36
C THR A 240 27.15 -0.90 -23.05
N MET A 241 26.38 -0.14 -22.31
CA MET A 241 25.59 0.96 -22.82
C MET A 241 26.48 2.03 -23.49
N LEU A 242 27.58 2.42 -22.85
CA LEU A 242 28.51 3.39 -23.39
C LEU A 242 29.09 2.96 -24.76
N THR A 243 29.46 1.68 -24.88
CA THR A 243 29.96 1.10 -26.10
C THR A 243 28.94 1.20 -27.23
N GLU A 244 27.68 0.84 -26.92
CA GLU A 244 26.59 0.90 -27.90
C GLU A 244 26.23 2.37 -28.26
N LEU A 245 26.13 3.27 -27.29
CA LEU A 245 25.89 4.69 -27.54
C LEU A 245 26.90 5.33 -28.46
N LYS A 246 28.18 5.03 -28.26
CA LYS A 246 29.29 5.57 -29.12
C LYS A 246 29.34 4.94 -30.49
N ALA A 247 28.96 3.67 -30.64
CA ALA A 247 29.00 2.96 -31.91
C ALA A 247 27.75 3.23 -32.76
N ASN A 248 26.56 3.18 -32.17
CA ASN A 248 25.29 3.09 -32.88
C ASN A 248 24.28 4.18 -32.47
N GLY A 249 24.54 4.95 -31.39
CA GLY A 249 23.59 5.87 -30.83
C GLY A 249 22.47 5.17 -30.04
N MET A 250 21.29 5.80 -29.93
CA MET A 250 20.17 5.22 -29.24
C MET A 250 18.84 5.62 -29.84
N ILE A 251 17.79 4.87 -29.49
CA ILE A 251 16.38 5.19 -29.77
C ILE A 251 15.65 5.38 -28.44
N ILE A 252 14.93 6.50 -28.31
CA ILE A 252 13.91 6.67 -27.28
C ILE A 252 12.56 6.33 -27.89
N SER A 253 11.79 5.46 -27.26
CA SER A 253 10.43 5.13 -27.65
C SER A 253 9.54 5.06 -26.40
N GLY A 254 8.24 5.16 -26.58
CA GLY A 254 7.33 5.13 -25.45
C GLY A 254 5.90 5.53 -25.81
N LEU A 255 5.12 5.83 -24.77
CA LEU A 255 3.75 6.32 -24.91
C LEU A 255 3.36 7.19 -23.69
N GLY A 256 2.46 8.11 -23.89
CA GLY A 256 1.81 8.84 -22.80
C GLY A 256 2.60 10.02 -22.21
N PHE A 257 3.61 10.55 -22.91
CA PHE A 257 4.39 11.69 -22.41
C PHE A 257 4.92 12.57 -23.54
N THR A 258 5.32 13.80 -23.20
CA THR A 258 6.05 14.70 -24.08
C THR A 258 7.48 14.83 -23.58
N MET A 259 8.46 14.32 -24.34
CA MET A 259 9.89 14.48 -24.04
C MET A 259 10.33 15.92 -24.32
N VAL A 260 11.13 16.49 -23.41
CA VAL A 260 11.60 17.89 -23.52
C VAL A 260 13.11 18.03 -23.55
N GLU A 261 13.87 17.10 -22.95
CA GLU A 261 15.32 17.17 -22.89
C GLU A 261 15.94 15.82 -22.60
N ILE A 262 17.15 15.59 -23.10
CA ILE A 262 18.00 14.45 -22.72
C ILE A 262 19.36 15.00 -22.29
N LEU A 263 19.78 14.62 -21.10
CA LEU A 263 21.02 15.02 -20.47
C LEU A 263 21.97 13.84 -20.27
N LEU A 264 23.25 14.07 -20.46
CA LEU A 264 24.30 13.26 -19.84
C LEU A 264 24.82 14.04 -18.64
N ILE A 265 24.65 13.50 -17.45
CA ILE A 265 24.96 14.20 -16.19
C ILE A 265 26.15 13.50 -15.53
N ASN A 266 27.16 14.24 -15.15
CA ASN A 266 28.16 13.74 -14.20
C ASN A 266 27.49 13.69 -12.81
N PRO A 267 27.41 12.55 -12.14
CA PRO A 267 26.86 12.45 -10.81
C PRO A 267 27.46 13.43 -9.79
N ALA A 268 28.73 13.82 -9.96
CA ALA A 268 29.38 14.84 -9.12
C ALA A 268 28.76 16.25 -9.27
N ASP A 269 28.07 16.51 -10.39
CA ASP A 269 27.38 17.80 -10.61
C ASP A 269 25.97 17.80 -10.03
N LEU A 270 25.43 16.62 -9.67
CA LEU A 270 24.17 16.53 -8.96
C LEU A 270 24.39 16.92 -7.49
N LYS A 271 23.60 17.86 -7.04
CA LYS A 271 23.51 18.24 -5.62
C LYS A 271 22.08 18.05 -5.13
N PRO A 272 21.61 16.78 -5.10
CA PRO A 272 20.25 16.53 -4.66
C PRO A 272 20.09 16.94 -3.20
N LEU A 273 19.00 17.68 -2.95
CA LEU A 273 18.57 18.03 -1.60
C LEU A 273 17.63 16.91 -1.10
N THR A 274 17.62 16.63 0.18
CA THR A 274 16.62 15.71 0.74
C THR A 274 15.31 16.45 0.95
N LEU A 275 14.21 15.86 0.42
CA LEU A 275 12.86 16.40 0.53
C LEU A 275 12.00 15.52 1.43
N SER A 276 11.35 16.13 2.41
CA SER A 276 10.27 15.48 3.17
C SER A 276 9.10 16.44 3.36
N VAL A 277 7.90 15.86 3.55
CA VAL A 277 6.67 16.62 3.82
C VAL A 277 6.19 16.24 5.22
N PRO A 278 6.46 17.07 6.24
CA PRO A 278 5.97 16.85 7.59
C PRO A 278 4.44 16.82 7.64
N ILE A 279 3.89 15.94 8.46
CA ILE A 279 2.45 15.94 8.71
C ILE A 279 2.11 17.15 9.58
N THR A 280 1.32 18.04 9.02
CA THR A 280 0.70 19.16 9.74
C THR A 280 -0.81 19.02 9.67
N ASN A 281 -1.51 19.25 10.79
CA ASN A 281 -2.97 19.15 10.88
C ASN A 281 -3.54 17.81 10.31
N SER A 282 -2.80 16.70 10.43
CA SER A 282 -3.15 15.42 9.82
C SER A 282 -3.38 15.49 8.31
N TRP A 283 -2.78 16.47 7.61
CA TRP A 283 -3.06 16.81 6.21
C TRP A 283 -4.55 17.05 5.91
N VAL A 284 -5.28 17.57 6.89
CA VAL A 284 -6.66 18.05 6.74
C VAL A 284 -6.67 19.53 7.13
N PHE A 285 -7.05 20.36 6.22
CA PHE A 285 -6.98 21.82 6.34
C PHE A 285 -8.36 22.45 6.24
N ALA A 286 -8.47 23.70 6.70
CA ALA A 286 -9.56 24.60 6.31
C ALA A 286 -9.31 25.13 4.89
N ALA A 287 -10.15 26.04 4.43
CA ALA A 287 -10.19 26.55 3.05
C ALA A 287 -8.82 26.93 2.45
N ARG A 288 -7.85 27.36 3.28
CA ARG A 288 -6.47 27.67 2.85
C ARG A 288 -5.47 26.68 3.44
N PRO A 289 -5.07 25.67 2.69
CA PRO A 289 -4.06 24.74 3.15
C PRO A 289 -2.69 25.42 3.30
N SER A 290 -1.96 25.06 4.35
CA SER A 290 -0.59 25.47 4.59
C SER A 290 0.30 24.25 4.54
N ILE A 291 0.99 24.08 3.41
CA ILE A 291 1.86 22.94 3.13
C ILE A 291 3.26 23.24 3.61
N THR A 292 3.79 22.43 4.52
CA THR A 292 5.17 22.54 4.99
C THR A 292 6.03 21.52 4.25
N ILE A 293 7.12 22.00 3.69
CA ILE A 293 8.13 21.18 3.01
C ILE A 293 9.44 21.34 3.76
N SER A 294 10.04 20.23 4.18
CA SER A 294 11.37 20.22 4.79
C SER A 294 12.41 19.85 3.75
N VAL A 295 13.33 20.77 3.49
CA VAL A 295 14.45 20.57 2.57
C VAL A 295 15.73 20.53 3.35
N THR A 296 16.50 19.45 3.20
CA THR A 296 17.80 19.27 3.86
C THR A 296 18.92 19.39 2.82
N ASN A 297 19.89 20.22 3.12
CA ASN A 297 21.13 20.34 2.37
C ASN A 297 22.20 19.47 3.04
N PRO A 298 22.62 18.35 2.46
CA PRO A 298 23.65 17.49 3.04
C PRO A 298 25.08 17.96 2.77
N TYR A 299 25.27 19.03 1.99
CA TYR A 299 26.56 19.53 1.55
C TYR A 299 27.17 20.53 2.54
N ASP A 300 28.47 20.75 2.43
CA ASP A 300 29.26 21.69 3.24
C ASP A 300 29.22 23.14 2.74
N GLU A 301 28.44 23.41 1.68
CA GLU A 301 28.18 24.72 1.12
C GLU A 301 26.68 25.03 1.06
N PRO A 302 26.27 26.30 1.06
CA PRO A 302 24.87 26.65 0.88
C PRO A 302 24.36 26.25 -0.51
N VAL A 303 23.13 25.72 -0.58
CA VAL A 303 22.45 25.36 -1.84
C VAL A 303 21.11 26.08 -1.91
N THR A 304 20.80 26.66 -3.09
CA THR A 304 19.48 27.25 -3.33
C THR A 304 18.47 26.13 -3.65
N ALA A 305 17.39 26.07 -2.88
CA ALA A 305 16.23 25.25 -3.15
C ALA A 305 15.16 26.08 -3.87
N ASN A 306 14.88 25.72 -5.10
CA ASN A 306 13.71 26.19 -5.84
C ASN A 306 12.61 25.20 -5.61
N VAL A 307 11.60 25.58 -4.84
CA VAL A 307 10.49 24.72 -4.45
C VAL A 307 9.28 25.07 -5.26
N GLU A 308 8.67 24.05 -5.85
CA GLU A 308 7.40 24.14 -6.57
C GLU A 308 6.42 23.13 -5.97
N VAL A 309 5.17 23.53 -5.80
CA VAL A 309 4.09 22.64 -5.39
C VAL A 309 2.96 22.75 -6.40
N GLU A 310 2.83 21.72 -7.21
CA GLU A 310 1.69 21.58 -8.12
C GLU A 310 0.49 21.03 -7.35
N LEU A 311 -0.63 21.74 -7.42
CA LEU A 311 -1.90 21.34 -6.81
C LEU A 311 -2.88 20.90 -7.88
N THR A 312 -3.43 19.72 -7.72
CA THR A 312 -4.57 19.24 -8.51
C THR A 312 -5.70 18.79 -7.59
N THR A 313 -6.91 18.70 -8.11
CA THR A 313 -7.96 17.91 -7.45
C THR A 313 -7.57 16.44 -7.43
N ASP A 314 -8.29 15.62 -6.67
CA ASP A 314 -8.16 14.15 -6.69
C ASP A 314 -8.51 13.53 -8.07
N LYS A 315 -9.26 14.26 -8.92
CA LYS A 315 -9.52 13.94 -10.33
C LYS A 315 -8.45 14.46 -11.31
N ILE A 316 -7.29 14.87 -10.78
CA ILE A 316 -6.13 15.34 -11.56
C ILE A 316 -6.43 16.64 -12.37
N VAL A 317 -7.41 17.42 -11.96
CA VAL A 317 -7.65 18.73 -12.57
C VAL A 317 -6.71 19.75 -11.93
N PRO A 318 -5.89 20.50 -12.69
CA PRO A 318 -5.00 21.52 -12.15
C PRO A 318 -5.76 22.60 -11.38
N VAL A 319 -5.21 23.02 -10.23
CA VAL A 319 -5.81 24.01 -9.34
C VAL A 319 -4.91 25.23 -9.17
N ASP A 320 -3.65 25.01 -8.78
CA ASP A 320 -2.69 26.05 -8.49
C ASP A 320 -1.26 25.51 -8.59
N THR A 321 -0.27 26.41 -8.68
CA THR A 321 1.13 26.06 -8.56
C THR A 321 1.82 27.08 -7.68
N LEU A 322 2.34 26.64 -6.54
CA LEU A 322 2.96 27.48 -5.54
C LEU A 322 4.49 27.44 -5.69
N TYR A 323 5.16 28.55 -5.49
CA TYR A 323 6.60 28.67 -5.66
C TYR A 323 7.26 29.31 -4.45
N ALA A 324 8.46 28.82 -4.11
CA ALA A 324 9.37 29.48 -3.17
C ALA A 324 10.82 29.24 -3.59
N MET A 325 11.67 30.21 -3.33
CA MET A 325 13.12 30.10 -3.46
C MET A 325 13.76 30.37 -2.09
N GLN A 326 14.56 29.42 -1.61
CA GLN A 326 15.19 29.51 -0.30
C GLN A 326 16.64 29.03 -0.36
N VAL A 327 17.55 29.81 0.20
CA VAL A 327 18.92 29.34 0.41
C VAL A 327 18.96 28.47 1.67
N VAL A 328 19.34 27.20 1.51
CA VAL A 328 19.54 26.26 2.61
C VAL A 328 21.00 26.21 2.96
N ALA A 329 21.35 26.59 4.19
CA ALA A 329 22.74 26.64 4.64
C ALA A 329 23.38 25.24 4.63
N ALA A 330 24.71 25.19 4.62
CA ALA A 330 25.48 23.96 4.69
C ALA A 330 25.03 23.05 5.86
N GLY A 331 24.75 21.78 5.60
CA GLY A 331 24.34 20.80 6.60
C GLY A 331 22.99 21.07 7.28
N ALA A 332 22.21 22.05 6.80
CA ALA A 332 20.99 22.49 7.47
C ALA A 332 19.72 21.87 6.84
N THR A 333 18.68 21.77 7.68
CA THR A 333 17.31 21.51 7.24
C THR A 333 16.49 22.80 7.37
N GLN A 334 15.80 23.18 6.31
CA GLN A 334 14.93 24.35 6.26
C GLN A 334 13.49 23.94 6.00
N ASN A 335 12.57 24.41 6.86
CA ASN A 335 11.14 24.29 6.60
C ASN A 335 10.66 25.46 5.76
N ILE A 336 10.03 25.15 4.64
CA ILE A 336 9.44 26.10 3.71
C ILE A 336 7.94 25.90 3.76
N VAL A 337 7.19 26.97 4.02
CA VAL A 337 5.74 26.93 4.13
C VAL A 337 5.12 27.64 2.94
N LEU A 338 4.26 26.95 2.23
CA LEU A 338 3.54 27.46 1.07
C LEU A 338 2.03 27.37 1.31
N SER A 339 1.30 28.39 0.95
CA SER A 339 -0.16 28.44 1.07
C SER A 339 -0.77 29.00 -0.21
N THR A 340 -1.97 28.55 -0.55
CA THR A 340 -2.73 29.09 -1.67
C THR A 340 -3.12 30.55 -1.41
N GLU A 341 -3.18 31.36 -2.46
CA GLU A 341 -3.64 32.75 -2.36
C GLU A 341 -5.17 32.81 -2.20
N ALA A 342 -5.87 31.94 -2.92
CA ALA A 342 -7.32 31.79 -2.85
C ALA A 342 -7.74 30.65 -1.93
N ASP A 343 -8.98 30.73 -1.43
CA ASP A 343 -9.61 29.63 -0.72
C ASP A 343 -9.89 28.47 -1.69
N LEU A 344 -9.57 27.26 -1.27
CA LEU A 344 -9.97 26.04 -1.98
C LEU A 344 -11.36 25.61 -1.52
N ALA A 345 -12.12 25.04 -2.43
CA ALA A 345 -13.41 24.40 -2.10
C ALA A 345 -13.20 23.18 -1.22
N ALA A 346 -14.26 22.76 -0.52
CA ALA A 346 -14.24 21.48 0.17
C ALA A 346 -13.96 20.34 -0.83
N GLY A 347 -12.92 19.53 -0.55
CA GLY A 347 -12.48 18.49 -1.48
C GLY A 347 -11.21 17.79 -1.03
N PHE A 348 -10.77 16.81 -1.83
CA PHE A 348 -9.45 16.24 -1.72
C PHE A 348 -8.57 16.74 -2.86
N TYR A 349 -7.32 16.95 -2.55
CA TYR A 349 -6.34 17.54 -3.44
C TYR A 349 -5.04 16.74 -3.38
N LYS A 350 -4.35 16.69 -4.50
CA LYS A 350 -3.02 16.11 -4.58
C LYS A 350 -2.01 17.25 -4.70
N ALA A 351 -1.03 17.27 -3.79
CA ALA A 351 0.15 18.12 -3.89
C ALA A 351 1.31 17.31 -4.43
N THR A 352 1.98 17.80 -5.47
CA THR A 352 3.25 17.28 -5.95
C THR A 352 4.32 18.32 -5.63
N CYS A 353 5.16 18.04 -4.63
CA CYS A 353 6.23 18.91 -4.18
C CYS A 353 7.50 18.59 -4.95
N ILE A 354 8.10 19.56 -5.59
CA ILE A 354 9.28 19.43 -6.45
C ILE A 354 10.35 20.39 -5.94
N VAL A 355 11.60 19.94 -5.87
CA VAL A 355 12.74 20.77 -5.49
C VAL A 355 13.83 20.65 -6.53
N ASN A 356 14.25 21.79 -7.09
CA ASN A 356 15.28 21.89 -8.14
C ASN A 356 15.03 20.98 -9.35
N ASP A 357 13.74 20.76 -9.69
CA ASP A 357 13.30 19.82 -10.73
C ASP A 357 13.68 18.34 -10.52
N ASP A 358 14.44 18.03 -9.48
CA ASP A 358 15.05 16.70 -9.30
C ASP A 358 14.29 15.80 -8.31
N LEU A 359 13.75 16.36 -7.24
CA LEU A 359 13.03 15.60 -6.22
C LEU A 359 11.54 15.88 -6.27
N ALA A 360 10.74 14.86 -6.32
CA ALA A 360 9.29 14.97 -6.21
C ALA A 360 8.74 14.09 -5.08
N ARG A 361 7.82 14.65 -4.30
CA ARG A 361 7.01 13.93 -3.33
C ARG A 361 5.56 14.33 -3.53
N ALA A 362 4.71 13.34 -3.77
CA ALA A 362 3.28 13.59 -3.91
C ALA A 362 2.53 13.04 -2.70
N PHE A 363 1.51 13.77 -2.29
CA PHE A 363 0.59 13.33 -1.25
C PHE A 363 -0.80 13.92 -1.46
N VAL A 364 -1.81 13.21 -0.95
CA VAL A 364 -3.20 13.68 -0.93
C VAL A 364 -3.50 14.31 0.42
N PHE A 365 -4.23 15.43 0.38
CA PHE A 365 -4.72 16.12 1.57
C PHE A 365 -6.18 16.53 1.40
N GLY A 366 -6.87 16.77 2.51
CA GLY A 366 -8.26 17.21 2.53
C GLY A 366 -8.40 18.71 2.86
N VAL A 367 -9.35 19.36 2.23
CA VAL A 367 -9.83 20.69 2.60
C VAL A 367 -11.29 20.57 3.00
N ASP A 368 -11.62 20.88 4.25
CA ASP A 368 -12.96 20.77 4.83
C ASP A 368 -13.73 19.50 4.39
N PRO A 369 -13.16 18.26 4.53
CA PRO A 369 -13.75 17.06 3.92
C PRO A 369 -15.18 16.79 4.35
N THR A 370 -15.55 17.17 5.58
CA THR A 370 -16.92 16.99 6.09
C THR A 370 -17.95 17.95 5.46
N ALA A 371 -17.48 18.93 4.69
CA ALA A 371 -18.33 19.83 3.92
C ALA A 371 -18.49 19.38 2.43
N ILE A 372 -17.82 18.31 2.02
CA ILE A 372 -18.01 17.75 0.68
C ILE A 372 -19.44 17.25 0.53
N VAL A 373 -20.09 17.61 -0.56
CA VAL A 373 -21.46 17.22 -0.87
C VAL A 373 -21.44 16.15 -1.96
N SER A 374 -21.69 14.90 -1.58
CA SER A 374 -21.95 13.78 -2.50
C SER A 374 -23.43 13.44 -2.42
N THR A 375 -24.23 14.02 -3.33
CA THR A 375 -25.68 13.85 -3.27
C THR A 375 -26.07 12.40 -3.50
N PRO A 376 -26.92 11.79 -2.64
CA PRO A 376 -27.50 10.48 -2.90
C PRO A 376 -28.24 10.46 -4.24
N ASP A 377 -28.01 9.41 -5.02
CA ASP A 377 -28.57 9.20 -6.36
C ASP A 377 -29.33 7.89 -6.47
N ALA A 378 -29.86 7.42 -5.33
CA ALA A 378 -30.66 6.20 -5.27
C ALA A 378 -31.88 6.27 -6.23
N GLU A 379 -32.09 5.19 -6.97
CA GLU A 379 -33.24 5.05 -7.86
C GLU A 379 -34.57 5.07 -7.09
N ALA A 380 -35.62 5.51 -7.75
CA ALA A 380 -36.94 5.68 -7.15
C ALA A 380 -37.50 4.39 -6.49
N ASP A 381 -37.10 3.23 -7.00
CA ASP A 381 -37.51 1.91 -6.50
C ASP A 381 -36.51 1.31 -5.48
N PHE A 382 -35.45 2.02 -5.09
CA PHE A 382 -34.40 1.54 -4.18
C PHE A 382 -34.94 0.87 -2.93
N ALA A 383 -35.88 1.51 -2.23
CA ALA A 383 -36.47 0.96 -1.00
C ALA A 383 -37.29 -0.31 -1.27
N SER A 384 -38.07 -0.35 -2.35
CA SER A 384 -38.87 -1.54 -2.71
C SER A 384 -38.01 -2.67 -3.24
N TYR A 385 -36.93 -2.37 -3.94
CA TYR A 385 -35.94 -3.34 -4.41
C TYR A 385 -35.30 -4.10 -3.23
N TRP A 386 -34.80 -3.38 -2.23
CA TRP A 386 -34.20 -4.01 -1.05
C TRP A 386 -35.24 -4.70 -0.13
N ALA A 387 -36.47 -4.16 -0.10
CA ALA A 387 -37.57 -4.86 0.59
C ALA A 387 -37.89 -6.21 -0.08
N ALA A 388 -37.90 -6.27 -1.41
CA ALA A 388 -38.09 -7.51 -2.17
C ALA A 388 -36.92 -8.50 -1.95
N ALA A 389 -35.68 -8.03 -1.93
CA ALA A 389 -34.52 -8.86 -1.64
C ALA A 389 -34.59 -9.49 -0.22
N LYS A 390 -34.99 -8.71 0.76
CA LYS A 390 -35.21 -9.20 2.14
C LYS A 390 -36.33 -10.21 2.22
N ALA A 391 -37.46 -9.94 1.56
CA ALA A 391 -38.61 -10.85 1.53
C ALA A 391 -38.21 -12.19 0.86
N GLN A 392 -37.39 -12.16 -0.18
CA GLN A 392 -36.81 -13.37 -0.79
C GLN A 392 -35.96 -14.15 0.21
N LEU A 393 -35.08 -13.47 0.93
CA LEU A 393 -34.23 -14.08 1.97
C LEU A 393 -35.08 -14.68 3.10
N GLU A 394 -36.10 -14.00 3.55
CA GLU A 394 -37.03 -14.46 4.60
C GLU A 394 -37.80 -15.72 4.22
N ALA A 395 -38.12 -15.88 2.93
CA ALA A 395 -38.80 -17.06 2.41
C ALA A 395 -37.89 -18.30 2.34
N ILE A 396 -36.57 -18.13 2.44
CA ILE A 396 -35.60 -19.22 2.39
C ILE A 396 -35.37 -19.72 3.84
N PRO A 397 -35.61 -21.01 4.10
CA PRO A 397 -35.21 -21.61 5.39
C PRO A 397 -33.69 -21.46 5.59
N MET A 398 -33.29 -20.94 6.73
CA MET A 398 -31.87 -20.73 7.01
C MET A 398 -31.07 -22.05 7.00
N ASN A 399 -31.65 -23.13 7.51
CA ASN A 399 -31.05 -24.49 7.57
C ASN A 399 -29.59 -24.45 8.10
N ALA A 400 -29.37 -23.65 9.15
CA ALA A 400 -28.04 -23.48 9.71
C ALA A 400 -27.53 -24.77 10.37
N THR A 401 -26.33 -25.18 10.00
CA THR A 401 -25.59 -26.27 10.65
C THR A 401 -24.36 -25.72 11.34
N LEU A 402 -24.04 -26.27 12.51
CA LEU A 402 -22.88 -25.85 13.33
C LEU A 402 -21.95 -27.05 13.51
N THR A 403 -20.70 -26.89 13.10
CA THR A 403 -19.63 -27.87 13.31
C THR A 403 -18.57 -27.26 14.23
N GLU A 404 -18.39 -27.83 15.44
CA GLU A 404 -17.39 -27.29 16.38
C GLU A 404 -15.97 -27.47 15.84
N ILE A 405 -15.19 -26.41 15.92
CA ILE A 405 -13.75 -26.41 15.61
C ILE A 405 -13.01 -26.50 16.94
N THR A 406 -12.81 -27.71 17.41
CA THR A 406 -12.20 -27.99 18.72
C THR A 406 -10.83 -27.37 18.90
N ALA A 407 -10.03 -27.27 17.83
CA ALA A 407 -8.69 -26.63 17.87
C ALA A 407 -8.72 -25.12 18.18
N LYS A 408 -9.88 -24.48 17.98
CA LYS A 408 -10.09 -23.03 18.26
C LYS A 408 -11.01 -22.80 19.47
N SER A 409 -11.59 -23.88 20.03
CA SER A 409 -12.49 -23.83 21.18
C SER A 409 -11.75 -23.90 22.51
N THR A 410 -12.30 -23.27 23.54
CA THR A 410 -11.83 -23.31 24.93
C THR A 410 -13.00 -23.64 25.86
N ALA A 411 -12.75 -23.75 27.16
CA ALA A 411 -13.81 -23.97 28.14
C ALA A 411 -14.77 -22.75 28.25
N ALA A 412 -14.25 -21.53 28.01
CA ALA A 412 -15.02 -20.30 28.12
C ALA A 412 -15.73 -19.92 26.81
N ARG A 413 -15.28 -20.44 25.68
CA ARG A 413 -15.77 -20.08 24.36
C ARG A 413 -15.64 -21.25 23.38
N LYS A 414 -16.70 -21.50 22.63
CA LYS A 414 -16.66 -22.43 21.49
C LYS A 414 -16.62 -21.69 20.17
N VAL A 415 -15.92 -22.25 19.20
CA VAL A 415 -15.87 -21.78 17.83
C VAL A 415 -16.51 -22.81 16.92
N TYR A 416 -17.51 -22.41 16.16
CA TYR A 416 -18.22 -23.25 15.22
C TYR A 416 -18.00 -22.74 13.78
N LEU A 417 -17.78 -23.67 12.85
CA LEU A 417 -18.10 -23.42 11.46
C LEU A 417 -19.62 -23.48 11.32
N VAL A 418 -20.19 -22.40 10.81
CA VAL A 418 -21.61 -22.33 10.46
C VAL A 418 -21.76 -22.34 8.96
N GLU A 419 -22.63 -23.22 8.46
CA GLU A 419 -23.08 -23.23 7.07
C GLU A 419 -24.58 -22.94 7.06
N MET A 420 -25.04 -22.02 6.21
CA MET A 420 -26.44 -21.64 6.14
C MET A 420 -26.85 -21.20 4.72
N GLN A 421 -28.13 -21.38 4.42
CA GLN A 421 -28.71 -20.96 3.13
C GLN A 421 -28.93 -19.45 3.07
N SER A 422 -28.66 -18.86 1.92
CA SER A 422 -28.92 -17.48 1.56
C SER A 422 -29.59 -17.39 0.18
N VAL A 423 -29.85 -16.17 -0.31
CA VAL A 423 -30.52 -15.99 -1.60
C VAL A 423 -29.72 -16.63 -2.76
N PRO A 424 -30.41 -17.10 -3.82
CA PRO A 424 -29.76 -17.62 -5.02
C PRO A 424 -28.79 -16.61 -5.66
N ASP A 425 -27.89 -17.14 -6.48
CA ASP A 425 -26.89 -16.34 -7.21
C ASP A 425 -27.31 -16.01 -8.66
N GLY A 426 -28.48 -16.47 -9.06
CA GLY A 426 -28.97 -16.33 -10.44
C GLY A 426 -28.45 -17.40 -11.40
N LEU A 427 -27.53 -18.27 -11.01
CA LEU A 427 -27.01 -19.34 -11.87
C LEU A 427 -27.88 -20.60 -11.84
N SER A 428 -28.24 -21.08 -10.65
CA SER A 428 -29.00 -22.33 -10.48
C SER A 428 -30.44 -22.12 -10.01
N GLY A 429 -30.75 -20.97 -9.45
CA GLY A 429 -32.02 -20.73 -8.75
C GLY A 429 -32.08 -21.37 -7.35
N ASP A 430 -31.09 -22.15 -6.97
CA ASP A 430 -30.99 -22.76 -5.64
C ASP A 430 -30.40 -21.77 -4.62
N PRO A 431 -30.76 -21.87 -3.33
CA PRO A 431 -30.13 -21.10 -2.27
C PRO A 431 -28.61 -21.33 -2.22
N VAL A 432 -27.83 -20.27 -2.16
CA VAL A 432 -26.38 -20.35 -1.96
C VAL A 432 -26.08 -20.73 -0.52
N ILE A 433 -25.10 -21.60 -0.31
CA ILE A 433 -24.57 -21.89 1.04
C ILE A 433 -23.49 -20.88 1.38
N ILE A 434 -23.75 -20.05 2.36
CA ILE A 434 -22.77 -19.13 2.95
C ILE A 434 -22.22 -19.70 4.25
N ARG A 435 -21.03 -19.23 4.63
CA ARG A 435 -20.31 -19.78 5.77
C ARG A 435 -19.79 -18.68 6.67
N GLY A 436 -19.51 -19.05 7.92
CA GLY A 436 -18.86 -18.14 8.86
C GLY A 436 -18.36 -18.89 10.09
N TYR A 437 -17.56 -18.21 10.89
CA TYR A 437 -17.20 -18.68 12.21
C TYR A 437 -18.06 -17.99 13.26
N TYR A 438 -18.75 -18.78 14.08
CA TYR A 438 -19.46 -18.31 15.26
C TYR A 438 -18.64 -18.59 16.51
N CYS A 439 -18.30 -17.56 17.25
CA CYS A 439 -17.61 -17.63 18.53
C CYS A 439 -18.65 -17.47 19.66
N GLU A 440 -18.98 -18.59 20.30
CA GLU A 440 -20.04 -18.69 21.30
C GLU A 440 -19.49 -18.68 22.72
N PRO A 441 -19.81 -17.68 23.57
CA PRO A 441 -19.55 -17.70 25.00
C PRO A 441 -20.20 -18.90 25.69
N GLN A 442 -19.55 -19.47 26.71
CA GLN A 442 -19.99 -20.70 27.40
C GLN A 442 -20.40 -20.47 28.85
N ASP A 443 -20.53 -19.24 29.32
CA ASP A 443 -20.97 -18.90 30.68
C ASP A 443 -22.49 -18.91 30.86
N GLY A 444 -23.24 -19.19 29.78
CA GLY A 444 -24.70 -19.24 29.80
C GLY A 444 -25.38 -17.86 29.80
N GLN A 445 -24.66 -16.79 29.61
CA GLN A 445 -25.19 -15.43 29.53
C GLN A 445 -25.33 -14.97 28.06
N ALA A 446 -26.17 -13.98 27.84
CA ALA A 446 -26.23 -13.26 26.57
C ALA A 446 -25.16 -12.15 26.57
N HIS A 447 -24.38 -12.11 25.47
CA HIS A 447 -23.26 -11.18 25.29
C HIS A 447 -23.53 -10.23 24.12
N PRO A 448 -22.99 -9.00 24.17
CA PRO A 448 -22.98 -8.11 23.01
C PRO A 448 -22.46 -8.81 21.77
N VAL A 449 -23.03 -8.49 20.62
CA VAL A 449 -22.73 -9.13 19.34
C VAL A 449 -21.84 -8.24 18.51
N ILE A 450 -20.75 -8.82 17.95
CA ILE A 450 -19.97 -8.16 16.90
C ILE A 450 -20.05 -8.98 15.62
N MET A 451 -20.44 -8.33 14.52
CA MET A 451 -20.37 -8.87 13.16
C MET A 451 -19.07 -8.40 12.51
N HIS A 452 -18.28 -9.34 11.96
CA HIS A 452 -17.02 -9.08 11.29
C HIS A 452 -17.14 -9.37 9.80
N TYR A 453 -16.79 -8.40 8.96
CA TYR A 453 -16.86 -8.51 7.51
C TYR A 453 -15.47 -8.39 6.86
N LEU A 454 -15.20 -9.26 5.90
CA LEU A 454 -13.91 -9.34 5.21
C LEU A 454 -13.85 -8.40 4.00
N GLY A 455 -12.62 -7.99 3.68
CA GLY A 455 -12.31 -7.25 2.46
C GLY A 455 -12.47 -8.10 1.19
N TYR A 456 -12.30 -7.43 0.03
CA TYR A 456 -12.36 -8.06 -1.29
C TYR A 456 -11.31 -9.17 -1.44
N ASP A 457 -11.67 -10.25 -2.13
CA ASP A 457 -10.82 -11.45 -2.33
C ASP A 457 -10.14 -11.99 -1.05
N SER A 458 -10.72 -11.69 0.10
CA SER A 458 -10.26 -12.18 1.40
C SER A 458 -10.93 -13.49 1.76
N GLY A 459 -10.40 -14.16 2.77
CA GLY A 459 -10.96 -15.40 3.32
C GLY A 459 -10.21 -15.86 4.56
N TYR A 460 -10.78 -16.82 5.29
CA TYR A 460 -10.18 -17.46 6.46
C TYR A 460 -9.43 -18.72 6.01
N ARG A 461 -8.14 -18.62 5.71
CA ARG A 461 -7.30 -19.67 5.13
C ARG A 461 -5.87 -19.64 5.67
N PRO A 462 -5.06 -20.71 5.49
CA PRO A 462 -3.63 -20.69 5.83
C PRO A 462 -2.90 -19.53 5.15
N GLY A 463 -2.13 -18.76 5.93
CA GLY A 463 -1.47 -17.55 5.43
C GLY A 463 -2.37 -16.34 5.20
N GLY A 464 -3.69 -16.49 5.39
CA GLY A 464 -4.67 -15.40 5.35
C GLY A 464 -5.13 -14.98 6.75
N LYS A 465 -6.33 -14.38 6.82
CA LYS A 465 -6.93 -13.96 8.11
C LYS A 465 -7.36 -15.17 8.91
N ASP A 466 -7.12 -15.14 10.23
CA ASP A 466 -7.62 -16.12 11.18
C ASP A 466 -8.69 -15.51 12.08
N VAL A 467 -9.54 -16.35 12.64
CA VAL A 467 -10.53 -15.95 13.66
C VAL A 467 -9.79 -15.58 14.93
N LYS A 468 -9.98 -14.34 15.37
CA LYS A 468 -9.39 -13.81 16.61
C LYS A 468 -10.51 -13.23 17.50
N PRO A 469 -11.27 -14.09 18.19
CA PRO A 469 -12.36 -13.64 19.05
C PRO A 469 -11.87 -12.63 20.09
N TYR A 470 -12.69 -11.61 20.35
CA TYR A 470 -12.40 -10.58 21.35
C TYR A 470 -12.68 -11.09 22.76
N CYS A 471 -11.92 -12.11 23.14
CA CYS A 471 -11.92 -12.62 24.51
C CYS A 471 -10.63 -12.18 25.22
N PRO A 472 -10.70 -11.79 26.50
CA PRO A 472 -9.51 -11.51 27.29
C PRO A 472 -8.51 -12.66 27.29
N SER A 473 -7.25 -12.38 27.58
CA SER A 473 -6.16 -13.35 27.53
C SER A 473 -6.52 -14.62 28.32
N GLY A 474 -6.39 -15.76 27.66
CA GLY A 474 -6.71 -17.06 28.22
C GLY A 474 -8.19 -17.43 28.15
N ASP A 475 -9.01 -16.63 27.48
CA ASP A 475 -10.46 -16.85 27.30
C ASP A 475 -11.22 -17.13 28.62
N ALA A 476 -10.71 -16.57 29.74
CA ALA A 476 -11.29 -16.81 31.06
C ALA A 476 -12.70 -16.20 31.20
N GLU A 477 -12.93 -15.08 30.50
CA GLU A 477 -14.21 -14.36 30.51
C GLU A 477 -14.54 -13.88 29.09
N PRO A 478 -15.48 -14.53 28.38
CA PRO A 478 -15.91 -14.08 27.07
C PRO A 478 -16.62 -12.72 27.19
N THR A 479 -16.29 -11.80 26.26
CA THR A 479 -16.82 -10.43 26.30
C THR A 479 -17.89 -10.20 25.25
N TYR A 480 -17.83 -10.95 24.13
CA TYR A 480 -18.71 -10.82 22.98
C TYR A 480 -19.10 -12.19 22.41
N ALA A 481 -20.31 -12.27 21.86
CA ALA A 481 -20.67 -13.29 20.89
C ALA A 481 -20.35 -12.73 19.49
N GLU A 482 -19.58 -13.46 18.68
CA GLU A 482 -19.01 -12.91 17.45
C GLU A 482 -19.32 -13.77 16.25
N PHE A 483 -19.55 -13.13 15.10
CA PHE A 483 -19.71 -13.82 13.84
C PHE A 483 -18.77 -13.26 12.78
N TYR A 484 -17.90 -14.10 12.27
CA TYR A 484 -16.96 -13.81 11.20
C TYR A 484 -17.53 -14.33 9.89
N LEU A 485 -18.20 -13.46 9.13
CA LEU A 485 -18.87 -13.85 7.90
C LEU A 485 -17.86 -14.01 6.76
N SER A 486 -17.97 -15.15 6.08
CA SER A 486 -17.43 -15.35 4.74
C SER A 486 -18.60 -15.29 3.77
N THR A 487 -18.74 -14.19 3.04
CA THR A 487 -19.78 -14.05 2.02
C THR A 487 -19.53 -15.00 0.85
N ARG A 488 -20.53 -15.17 -0.02
CA ARG A 488 -20.40 -15.98 -1.23
C ARG A 488 -19.09 -15.70 -1.98
N GLY A 489 -18.32 -16.76 -2.29
CA GLY A 489 -17.04 -16.67 -2.97
C GLY A 489 -15.81 -16.47 -2.08
N GLN A 490 -15.97 -16.04 -0.84
CA GLN A 490 -14.85 -15.94 0.10
C GLN A 490 -14.48 -17.32 0.66
N SER A 491 -13.17 -17.58 0.82
CA SER A 491 -12.71 -18.87 1.32
C SER A 491 -12.92 -19.02 2.83
N ILE A 492 -13.10 -20.26 3.28
CA ILE A 492 -13.26 -20.60 4.69
C ILE A 492 -12.48 -21.89 5.02
N ASN A 493 -12.48 -22.30 6.31
CA ASN A 493 -11.80 -23.50 6.79
C ASN A 493 -10.28 -23.52 6.56
N ASN A 494 -9.65 -22.37 6.46
CA ASN A 494 -8.21 -22.28 6.26
C ASN A 494 -7.71 -23.10 5.05
N ARG A 495 -8.49 -23.24 3.99
CA ARG A 495 -8.08 -23.94 2.79
C ARG A 495 -7.37 -23.02 1.81
N ALA A 496 -6.41 -23.57 1.09
CA ALA A 496 -5.75 -22.89 -0.01
C ALA A 496 -6.74 -22.55 -1.13
N ALA A 497 -6.43 -21.56 -1.95
CA ALA A 497 -7.33 -21.08 -3.00
C ALA A 497 -7.70 -22.16 -4.03
N ASP A 498 -6.76 -23.04 -4.33
CA ASP A 498 -6.90 -24.18 -5.24
C ASP A 498 -7.73 -25.35 -4.65
N GLU A 499 -7.86 -25.41 -3.33
CA GLU A 499 -8.68 -26.41 -2.66
C GLU A 499 -10.17 -26.01 -2.55
N ARG A 500 -10.50 -24.75 -2.84
CA ARG A 500 -11.88 -24.25 -2.78
C ARG A 500 -12.80 -24.92 -3.79
N GLU A 501 -12.28 -25.26 -4.96
CA GLU A 501 -13.02 -25.89 -6.05
C GLU A 501 -13.27 -27.38 -5.79
N ALA A 502 -12.41 -28.01 -4.98
CA ALA A 502 -12.41 -29.47 -4.81
C ALA A 502 -13.50 -29.99 -3.85
N ASP A 503 -14.11 -29.14 -3.01
CA ASP A 503 -15.03 -29.62 -1.97
C ASP A 503 -16.52 -29.67 -2.37
N GLY A 504 -16.86 -29.14 -3.54
CA GLY A 504 -18.23 -29.17 -4.08
C GLY A 504 -19.28 -28.50 -3.19
N LYS A 505 -18.88 -27.68 -2.22
CA LYS A 505 -19.78 -27.10 -1.21
C LYS A 505 -20.29 -25.71 -1.54
N GLY A 506 -20.24 -25.30 -2.80
CA GLY A 506 -20.87 -24.07 -3.27
C GLY A 506 -20.17 -22.80 -2.85
N ASP A 507 -18.86 -22.85 -2.55
CA ASP A 507 -18.07 -21.64 -2.52
C ASP A 507 -18.12 -21.04 -3.92
N PHE A 508 -18.50 -19.77 -4.02
CA PHE A 508 -18.26 -19.03 -5.23
C PHE A 508 -16.77 -19.11 -5.50
N THR A 509 -16.41 -19.90 -6.44
CA THR A 509 -15.06 -19.85 -6.96
C THR A 509 -14.93 -18.52 -7.69
N ASN A 510 -13.81 -17.88 -7.55
CA ASN A 510 -13.44 -16.72 -8.37
C ASN A 510 -13.28 -17.14 -9.86
N THR A 511 -13.94 -18.21 -10.26
CA THR A 511 -14.00 -18.82 -11.61
C THR A 511 -14.60 -17.83 -12.62
N TYR A 512 -15.34 -16.84 -12.14
CA TYR A 512 -15.89 -15.78 -12.95
C TYR A 512 -15.02 -14.51 -12.99
N GLY A 513 -13.78 -14.60 -12.53
CA GLY A 513 -12.86 -13.48 -12.52
C GLY A 513 -13.12 -12.52 -11.36
N ASP A 514 -13.54 -11.33 -11.66
CA ASP A 514 -13.77 -10.27 -10.69
C ASP A 514 -15.21 -10.33 -10.14
N TRP A 515 -15.40 -10.36 -8.81
CA TRP A 515 -16.74 -10.35 -8.20
C TRP A 515 -17.52 -9.08 -8.55
N PHE A 516 -16.83 -7.97 -8.80
CA PHE A 516 -17.45 -6.75 -9.25
C PHE A 516 -18.07 -6.90 -10.64
N ALA A 517 -17.53 -7.79 -11.48
CA ALA A 517 -18.06 -8.11 -12.80
C ALA A 517 -19.19 -9.14 -12.79
N PHE A 518 -19.34 -9.93 -11.72
CA PHE A 518 -20.25 -11.07 -11.71
C PHE A 518 -21.71 -10.64 -11.85
N ASN A 519 -22.36 -11.03 -12.98
CA ASN A 519 -23.70 -10.61 -13.38
C ASN A 519 -23.89 -9.09 -13.44
N PHE A 520 -22.86 -8.36 -13.81
CA PHE A 520 -22.90 -6.91 -13.95
C PHE A 520 -23.99 -6.49 -14.94
N GLY A 521 -24.84 -5.53 -14.55
CA GLY A 521 -25.97 -5.06 -15.33
C GLY A 521 -27.29 -5.78 -15.02
N ASP A 522 -27.29 -6.94 -14.39
CA ASP A 522 -28.50 -7.61 -13.89
C ASP A 522 -28.66 -7.40 -12.39
N LYS A 523 -29.48 -6.42 -11.98
CA LYS A 523 -29.65 -6.07 -10.58
C LYS A 523 -30.22 -7.19 -9.71
N ASP A 524 -30.94 -8.16 -10.28
CA ASP A 524 -31.59 -9.23 -9.52
C ASP A 524 -30.63 -10.38 -9.18
N SER A 525 -29.54 -10.54 -9.94
CA SER A 525 -28.55 -11.59 -9.75
C SER A 525 -27.11 -11.07 -9.53
N TYR A 526 -26.92 -9.75 -9.51
CA TYR A 526 -25.61 -9.14 -9.27
C TYR A 526 -25.00 -9.61 -7.94
N TYR A 527 -23.68 -9.85 -7.95
CA TYR A 527 -22.96 -10.36 -6.79
C TYR A 527 -23.29 -9.62 -5.50
N TYR A 528 -23.24 -8.27 -5.50
CA TYR A 528 -23.42 -7.48 -4.29
C TYR A 528 -24.86 -7.49 -3.74
N ARG A 529 -25.87 -7.76 -4.59
CA ARG A 529 -27.22 -8.01 -4.08
C ARG A 529 -27.22 -9.21 -3.14
N GLY A 530 -26.61 -10.29 -3.57
CA GLY A 530 -26.49 -11.51 -2.77
C GLY A 530 -25.60 -11.33 -1.55
N ALA A 531 -24.43 -10.72 -1.72
CA ALA A 531 -23.48 -10.51 -0.62
C ALA A 531 -24.05 -9.61 0.50
N TYR A 532 -24.85 -8.59 0.17
CA TYR A 532 -25.55 -7.79 1.17
C TYR A 532 -26.63 -8.61 1.91
N MET A 533 -27.33 -9.48 1.19
CA MET A 533 -28.29 -10.40 1.83
C MET A 533 -27.59 -11.46 2.68
N ASP A 534 -26.37 -11.87 2.38
CA ASP A 534 -25.55 -12.73 3.22
C ASP A 534 -25.22 -12.05 4.57
N CYS A 535 -24.94 -10.74 4.55
CA CYS A 535 -24.76 -9.96 5.79
C CYS A 535 -26.04 -9.94 6.64
N VAL A 536 -27.20 -9.75 6.01
CA VAL A 536 -28.50 -9.80 6.70
C VAL A 536 -28.75 -11.20 7.28
N GLN A 537 -28.44 -12.27 6.53
CA GLN A 537 -28.63 -13.65 7.00
C GLN A 537 -27.77 -13.98 8.20
N ALA A 538 -26.51 -13.53 8.21
CA ALA A 538 -25.61 -13.71 9.35
C ALA A 538 -26.15 -13.02 10.63
N ILE A 539 -26.74 -11.84 10.51
CA ILE A 539 -27.37 -11.17 11.65
C ILE A 539 -28.59 -11.94 12.11
N ARG A 540 -29.43 -12.46 11.20
CA ARG A 540 -30.57 -13.31 11.55
C ARG A 540 -30.14 -14.58 12.28
N PHE A 541 -29.01 -15.18 11.87
CA PHE A 541 -28.41 -16.31 12.59
C PHE A 541 -28.05 -15.90 14.02
N MET A 542 -27.31 -14.80 14.21
CA MET A 542 -26.96 -14.33 15.55
C MET A 542 -28.18 -14.04 16.41
N ALA A 543 -29.21 -13.42 15.84
CA ALA A 543 -30.47 -13.16 16.56
C ALA A 543 -31.20 -14.44 17.00
N SER A 544 -30.93 -15.58 16.38
CA SER A 544 -31.48 -16.89 16.78
C SER A 544 -30.70 -17.55 17.94
N ARG A 545 -29.55 -16.97 18.34
CA ARG A 545 -28.69 -17.59 19.37
C ARG A 545 -29.03 -17.06 20.76
N PRO A 546 -29.19 -17.94 21.77
CA PRO A 546 -29.51 -17.53 23.14
C PRO A 546 -28.36 -16.74 23.81
N THR A 547 -27.16 -16.90 23.34
CA THR A 547 -25.95 -16.18 23.82
C THR A 547 -25.76 -14.80 23.19
N SER A 548 -26.68 -14.36 22.32
CA SER A 548 -26.61 -13.07 21.63
C SER A 548 -27.50 -12.02 22.31
N ASP A 549 -26.90 -10.97 22.84
CA ASP A 549 -27.62 -9.76 23.25
C ASP A 549 -27.75 -8.82 22.05
N MET A 550 -28.84 -8.94 21.31
CA MET A 550 -29.12 -8.11 20.14
C MET A 550 -29.44 -6.65 20.46
N ASN A 551 -29.61 -6.28 21.73
CA ASN A 551 -29.70 -4.86 22.13
C ASN A 551 -28.31 -4.19 22.11
N ASN A 552 -27.25 -5.00 22.05
CA ASN A 552 -25.86 -4.57 21.95
C ASN A 552 -25.22 -5.15 20.68
N LEU A 553 -25.81 -4.90 19.52
CA LEU A 553 -25.33 -5.32 18.22
C LEU A 553 -24.35 -4.29 17.63
N PHE A 554 -23.17 -4.77 17.23
CA PHE A 554 -22.09 -4.00 16.60
C PHE A 554 -21.68 -4.65 15.28
N ALA A 555 -21.06 -3.86 14.40
CA ALA A 555 -20.42 -4.40 13.19
C ALA A 555 -19.14 -3.63 12.84
N GLU A 556 -18.16 -4.34 12.30
CA GLU A 556 -16.94 -3.75 11.78
C GLU A 556 -16.51 -4.44 10.46
N GLY A 557 -15.73 -3.72 9.66
CA GLY A 557 -15.11 -4.25 8.46
C GLY A 557 -14.32 -3.20 7.73
N GLN A 558 -13.37 -3.66 6.92
CA GLN A 558 -12.49 -2.78 6.14
C GLN A 558 -12.66 -3.04 4.65
N SER A 559 -12.47 -1.99 3.83
CA SER A 559 -12.58 -2.10 2.38
C SER A 559 -13.98 -2.58 1.97
N GLN A 560 -14.12 -3.68 1.23
CA GLN A 560 -15.42 -4.33 0.98
C GLN A 560 -16.16 -4.64 2.30
N GLY A 561 -15.45 -5.03 3.35
CA GLY A 561 -16.04 -5.23 4.67
C GLY A 561 -16.63 -3.96 5.25
N GLY A 562 -16.06 -2.79 4.97
CA GLY A 562 -16.65 -1.49 5.31
C GLY A 562 -17.97 -1.25 4.56
N ALA A 563 -18.04 -1.59 3.28
CA ALA A 563 -19.30 -1.56 2.52
C ALA A 563 -20.36 -2.50 3.10
N PHE A 564 -19.95 -3.72 3.47
CA PHE A 564 -20.84 -4.69 4.12
C PHE A 564 -21.34 -4.19 5.49
N THR A 565 -20.50 -3.44 6.21
CA THR A 565 -20.88 -2.80 7.48
C THR A 565 -22.00 -1.77 7.28
N TYR A 566 -21.90 -0.91 6.24
CA TYR A 566 -22.97 -0.01 5.85
C TYR A 566 -24.24 -0.75 5.41
N ALA A 567 -24.08 -1.76 4.56
CA ALA A 567 -25.21 -2.55 4.05
C ALA A 567 -25.94 -3.29 5.19
N ALA A 568 -25.21 -3.88 6.12
CA ALA A 568 -25.76 -4.56 7.28
C ALA A 568 -26.60 -3.60 8.15
N ALA A 569 -26.07 -2.41 8.44
CA ALA A 569 -26.78 -1.41 9.26
C ALA A 569 -28.00 -0.84 8.54
N SER A 570 -27.91 -0.62 7.22
CA SER A 570 -28.99 -0.07 6.41
C SER A 570 -30.11 -1.08 6.15
N LEU A 571 -29.77 -2.33 5.83
CA LEU A 571 -30.70 -3.29 5.22
C LEU A 571 -31.25 -4.34 6.19
N SER A 572 -30.56 -4.65 7.29
CA SER A 572 -30.95 -5.79 8.14
C SER A 572 -32.28 -5.63 8.88
N GLY A 573 -32.66 -4.38 9.18
CA GLY A 573 -33.82 -4.09 10.03
C GLY A 573 -33.54 -4.25 11.52
N TYR A 574 -32.32 -4.62 11.93
CA TYR A 574 -31.88 -4.66 13.31
C TYR A 574 -31.29 -3.32 13.77
N THR A 575 -31.43 -3.00 15.04
CA THR A 575 -30.87 -1.78 15.62
C THR A 575 -29.43 -2.02 16.04
N PHE A 576 -28.49 -1.35 15.39
CA PHE A 576 -27.09 -1.35 15.82
C PHE A 576 -26.84 -0.34 16.93
N ARG A 577 -25.98 -0.70 17.88
CA ARG A 577 -25.49 0.22 18.91
C ARG A 577 -24.37 1.10 18.38
N ALA A 578 -23.53 0.56 17.51
CA ALA A 578 -22.56 1.29 16.72
C ALA A 578 -22.03 0.41 15.57
N ILE A 579 -21.46 1.07 14.56
CA ILE A 579 -20.72 0.41 13.47
C ILE A 579 -19.38 1.09 13.23
N ALA A 580 -18.45 0.33 12.64
CA ALA A 580 -17.07 0.77 12.36
C ALA A 580 -16.64 0.43 10.92
N PRO A 581 -17.14 1.14 9.90
CA PRO A 581 -16.66 0.98 8.52
C PRO A 581 -15.28 1.64 8.35
N GLY A 582 -14.23 0.84 8.12
CA GLY A 582 -12.87 1.33 7.86
C GLY A 582 -12.56 1.33 6.37
N ILE A 583 -11.93 2.39 5.84
CA ILE A 583 -11.48 2.49 4.44
C ILE A 583 -12.48 1.85 3.45
N ALA A 584 -13.76 2.23 3.56
CA ALA A 584 -14.87 1.51 2.93
C ALA A 584 -14.83 1.58 1.40
N PHE A 585 -15.12 0.44 0.76
CA PHE A 585 -15.32 0.33 -0.68
C PHE A 585 -16.76 0.71 -1.08
N MET A 586 -17.00 0.92 -2.38
CA MET A 586 -18.32 1.14 -3.01
C MET A 586 -19.02 2.45 -2.59
N GLY A 587 -18.28 3.54 -2.44
CA GLY A 587 -18.88 4.85 -2.19
C GLY A 587 -18.75 5.79 -3.40
N ASP A 588 -19.85 6.41 -3.82
CA ASP A 588 -19.89 7.45 -4.86
C ASP A 588 -19.28 7.00 -6.21
N PHE A 589 -19.88 6.01 -6.83
CA PHE A 589 -19.36 5.43 -8.07
C PHE A 589 -19.08 6.42 -9.20
N PRO A 590 -19.91 7.47 -9.45
CA PRO A 590 -19.57 8.45 -10.45
C PRO A 590 -18.21 9.11 -10.22
N ASP A 591 -17.94 9.57 -8.99
CA ASP A 591 -16.68 10.18 -8.63
C ASP A 591 -15.55 9.16 -8.51
N TYR A 592 -15.87 7.95 -8.02
CA TYR A 592 -14.91 6.87 -7.92
C TYR A 592 -14.26 6.54 -9.26
N PHE A 593 -15.05 6.43 -10.32
CA PHE A 593 -14.56 6.07 -11.64
C PHE A 593 -13.72 7.18 -12.29
N ASP A 594 -13.87 8.42 -11.85
CA ASP A 594 -13.01 9.52 -12.27
C ASP A 594 -11.65 9.55 -11.57
N ILE A 595 -11.54 8.89 -10.38
CA ILE A 595 -10.34 8.97 -9.53
C ILE A 595 -9.41 7.77 -9.71
N VAL A 596 -9.95 6.55 -9.82
CA VAL A 596 -9.15 5.32 -9.91
C VAL A 596 -9.61 4.40 -11.05
N ASN A 597 -8.65 3.64 -11.61
CA ASN A 597 -8.92 2.74 -12.73
C ASN A 597 -9.81 1.56 -12.34
N TRP A 598 -9.48 0.84 -11.27
CA TRP A 598 -10.33 -0.22 -10.74
C TRP A 598 -11.24 0.35 -9.64
N PRO A 599 -12.55 0.14 -9.65
CA PRO A 599 -13.29 -0.82 -10.47
C PRO A 599 -13.81 -0.26 -11.82
N ALA A 600 -13.47 0.98 -12.20
CA ALA A 600 -14.00 1.65 -13.38
C ALA A 600 -13.79 0.83 -14.68
N TYR A 601 -12.57 0.32 -14.92
CA TYR A 601 -12.32 -0.45 -16.14
C TYR A 601 -13.11 -1.74 -16.16
N VAL A 602 -13.28 -2.43 -15.02
CA VAL A 602 -14.09 -3.65 -14.92
C VAL A 602 -15.56 -3.35 -15.25
N ALA A 603 -16.09 -2.25 -14.73
CA ALA A 603 -17.43 -1.79 -15.08
C ALA A 603 -17.56 -1.52 -16.58
N ARG A 604 -16.59 -0.80 -17.17
CA ARG A 604 -16.58 -0.47 -18.61
C ARG A 604 -16.48 -1.72 -19.50
N GLU A 605 -15.65 -2.69 -19.13
CA GLU A 605 -15.54 -3.96 -19.86
C GLU A 605 -16.83 -4.79 -19.81
N ASN A 606 -17.64 -4.64 -18.76
CA ASN A 606 -18.88 -5.39 -18.57
C ASN A 606 -20.14 -4.55 -18.83
N GLN A 607 -20.00 -3.29 -19.22
CA GLN A 607 -21.09 -2.35 -19.46
C GLN A 607 -22.03 -2.81 -20.60
N GLY A 608 -21.50 -3.54 -21.58
CA GLY A 608 -22.30 -4.02 -22.73
C GLY A 608 -22.87 -2.87 -23.53
N THR A 609 -24.19 -2.83 -23.68
CA THR A 609 -24.89 -1.76 -24.38
C THR A 609 -25.46 -0.66 -23.49
N MET A 610 -25.24 -0.73 -22.18
CA MET A 610 -25.67 0.31 -21.22
C MET A 610 -24.95 1.62 -21.51
N THR A 611 -25.66 2.72 -21.43
CA THR A 611 -25.06 4.04 -21.32
C THR A 611 -24.44 4.23 -19.94
N ASP A 612 -23.58 5.23 -19.78
CA ASP A 612 -23.01 5.58 -18.47
C ASP A 612 -24.09 5.88 -17.43
N ALA A 613 -25.14 6.58 -17.82
CA ALA A 613 -26.27 6.89 -16.94
C ALA A 613 -26.98 5.60 -16.47
N GLU A 614 -27.21 4.63 -17.35
CA GLU A 614 -27.82 3.34 -16.99
C GLU A 614 -26.88 2.51 -16.11
N MET A 615 -25.58 2.53 -16.36
CA MET A 615 -24.59 1.86 -15.53
C MET A 615 -24.55 2.45 -14.14
N PHE A 616 -24.51 3.78 -13.99
CA PHE A 616 -24.53 4.42 -12.68
C PHE A 616 -25.86 4.25 -11.96
N ALA A 617 -26.99 4.27 -12.66
CA ALA A 617 -28.30 3.93 -12.10
C ALA A 617 -28.32 2.49 -11.57
N PHE A 618 -27.74 1.52 -12.29
CA PHE A 618 -27.55 0.15 -11.81
C PHE A 618 -26.66 0.08 -10.55
N LEU A 619 -25.51 0.77 -10.55
CA LEU A 619 -24.59 0.76 -9.43
C LEU A 619 -25.13 1.49 -8.20
N SER A 620 -26.05 2.44 -8.36
CA SER A 620 -26.64 3.23 -7.26
C SER A 620 -27.34 2.37 -6.20
N TYR A 621 -27.85 1.19 -6.58
CA TYR A 621 -28.45 0.25 -5.62
C TYR A 621 -27.46 -0.28 -4.60
N TYR A 622 -26.17 -0.34 -4.95
CA TYR A 622 -25.10 -0.93 -4.13
C TYR A 622 -24.18 0.12 -3.52
N ASP A 623 -24.35 1.38 -3.90
CA ASP A 623 -23.53 2.49 -3.44
C ASP A 623 -23.75 2.75 -1.95
N THR A 624 -22.65 2.74 -1.20
CA THR A 624 -22.67 2.99 0.25
C THR A 624 -23.15 4.40 0.60
N LYS A 625 -23.00 5.38 -0.29
CA LYS A 625 -23.54 6.73 -0.13
C LYS A 625 -25.07 6.71 0.04
N ASN A 626 -25.75 5.86 -0.75
CA ASN A 626 -27.19 5.70 -0.72
C ASN A 626 -27.66 4.87 0.51
N LEU A 627 -26.90 3.83 0.86
CA LEU A 627 -27.15 3.01 2.06
C LEU A 627 -26.99 3.82 3.34
N ALA A 628 -25.94 4.64 3.43
CA ALA A 628 -25.63 5.45 4.61
C ALA A 628 -26.75 6.44 4.96
N ALA A 629 -27.53 6.90 4.00
CA ALA A 629 -28.65 7.81 4.19
C ALA A 629 -29.75 7.26 5.13
N SER A 630 -29.77 5.95 5.40
CA SER A 630 -30.68 5.31 6.35
C SER A 630 -30.01 4.90 7.67
N VAL A 631 -28.68 5.01 7.77
CA VAL A 631 -27.92 4.58 8.96
C VAL A 631 -28.00 5.65 10.05
N SER A 632 -28.74 5.36 11.13
CA SER A 632 -28.98 6.27 12.24
C SER A 632 -28.21 5.92 13.53
N CYS A 633 -27.56 4.75 13.57
CA CYS A 633 -26.74 4.35 14.72
C CYS A 633 -25.42 5.13 14.75
N PRO A 634 -24.74 5.19 15.92
CA PRO A 634 -23.40 5.73 16.04
C PRO A 634 -22.39 5.09 15.09
N VAL A 635 -21.51 5.90 14.50
CA VAL A 635 -20.52 5.44 13.51
C VAL A 635 -19.14 5.98 13.85
N ILE A 636 -18.13 5.10 13.88
CA ILE A 636 -16.71 5.50 13.76
C ILE A 636 -16.17 5.03 12.41
N ALA A 637 -15.56 5.92 11.66
CA ALA A 637 -14.97 5.60 10.37
C ALA A 637 -13.50 6.00 10.33
N CYS A 638 -12.70 5.33 9.49
CA CYS A 638 -11.33 5.75 9.22
C CYS A 638 -11.04 5.82 7.72
N ILE A 639 -10.20 6.77 7.34
CA ILE A 639 -9.82 7.06 5.95
C ILE A 639 -8.30 7.12 5.86
N GLY A 640 -7.70 6.39 4.89
CA GLY A 640 -6.31 6.59 4.48
C GLY A 640 -6.24 7.71 3.44
N LEU A 641 -5.50 8.79 3.71
CA LEU A 641 -5.43 9.89 2.73
C LEU A 641 -4.67 9.53 1.46
N GLN A 642 -3.77 8.54 1.51
CA GLN A 642 -3.01 8.07 0.35
C GLN A 642 -3.64 6.80 -0.27
N ASP A 643 -4.90 6.50 0.05
CA ASP A 643 -5.59 5.32 -0.46
C ASP A 643 -5.89 5.48 -1.95
N ASN A 644 -5.28 4.62 -2.76
CA ASN A 644 -5.46 4.56 -4.21
C ASN A 644 -6.38 3.40 -4.66
N VAL A 645 -6.95 2.67 -3.71
CA VAL A 645 -7.94 1.59 -3.94
C VAL A 645 -9.33 2.08 -3.60
N CYS A 646 -9.50 2.61 -2.38
CA CYS A 646 -10.72 3.26 -1.92
C CYS A 646 -10.38 4.72 -1.54
N PRO A 647 -10.33 5.63 -2.51
CA PRO A 647 -9.86 7.00 -2.30
C PRO A 647 -10.60 7.72 -1.18
N PRO A 648 -9.97 8.73 -0.54
CA PRO A 648 -10.62 9.50 0.52
C PRO A 648 -11.99 10.06 0.14
N HIS A 649 -12.16 10.46 -1.13
CA HIS A 649 -13.42 10.99 -1.66
C HIS A 649 -14.56 9.98 -1.54
N THR A 650 -14.27 8.71 -1.90
CA THR A 650 -15.30 7.65 -1.88
C THR A 650 -15.63 7.19 -0.47
N ASN A 651 -14.72 7.40 0.50
CA ASN A 651 -14.94 7.10 1.90
C ASN A 651 -15.72 8.22 2.62
N ILE A 652 -15.48 9.48 2.25
CA ILE A 652 -16.18 10.62 2.87
C ILE A 652 -17.63 10.70 2.41
N ALA A 653 -17.95 10.26 1.21
CA ALA A 653 -19.30 10.33 0.66
C ALA A 653 -20.34 9.60 1.53
N PRO A 654 -20.20 8.31 1.89
CA PRO A 654 -21.12 7.66 2.81
C PRO A 654 -21.08 8.27 4.21
N TYR A 655 -19.91 8.69 4.72
CA TYR A 655 -19.80 9.32 6.04
C TYR A 655 -20.58 10.63 6.13
N ASN A 656 -20.51 11.48 5.12
CA ASN A 656 -21.23 12.75 5.09
C ASN A 656 -22.76 12.56 4.94
N ASN A 657 -23.17 11.48 4.28
CA ASN A 657 -24.59 11.13 4.07
C ASN A 657 -25.24 10.34 5.23
N LEU A 658 -24.48 10.02 6.29
CA LEU A 658 -25.05 9.34 7.45
C LEU A 658 -26.23 10.13 8.06
N LEU A 659 -27.33 9.44 8.32
CA LEU A 659 -28.43 9.99 9.12
C LEU A 659 -28.00 10.20 10.58
N SER A 660 -27.03 9.42 11.06
CA SER A 660 -26.47 9.53 12.40
C SER A 660 -25.79 10.88 12.63
N THR A 661 -26.04 11.49 13.79
CA THR A 661 -25.30 12.68 14.28
C THR A 661 -24.18 12.30 15.25
N ASP A 662 -24.20 11.09 15.83
CA ASP A 662 -23.13 10.54 16.66
C ASP A 662 -22.14 9.81 15.74
N LYS A 663 -21.18 10.57 15.21
CA LYS A 663 -20.19 10.02 14.26
C LYS A 663 -18.81 10.61 14.48
N GLU A 664 -17.81 9.74 14.40
CA GLU A 664 -16.39 10.07 14.54
C GLU A 664 -15.64 9.67 13.25
N LEU A 665 -14.64 10.48 12.85
CA LEU A 665 -13.84 10.26 11.67
C LEU A 665 -12.36 10.36 11.99
N ILE A 666 -11.58 9.34 11.63
CA ILE A 666 -10.15 9.28 11.81
C ILE A 666 -9.48 9.37 10.45
N PHE A 667 -8.65 10.39 10.24
CA PHE A 667 -7.78 10.48 9.08
C PHE A 667 -6.41 9.89 9.38
N ASN A 668 -5.94 9.01 8.49
CA ASN A 668 -4.61 8.41 8.52
C ASN A 668 -3.76 9.03 7.40
N PRO A 669 -2.95 10.06 7.67
CA PRO A 669 -2.35 10.90 6.62
C PRO A 669 -1.44 10.14 5.66
N LYS A 670 -0.64 9.20 6.16
CA LYS A 670 0.33 8.42 5.35
C LYS A 670 -0.20 7.08 4.84
N ASN A 671 -1.35 6.65 5.34
CA ASN A 671 -1.84 5.33 4.96
C ASN A 671 -2.43 5.35 3.56
N ALA A 672 -2.02 4.36 2.77
CA ALA A 672 -2.69 3.93 1.56
C ALA A 672 -3.92 3.08 1.95
N HIS A 673 -4.16 1.96 1.28
CA HIS A 673 -5.32 1.09 1.54
C HIS A 673 -5.13 0.28 2.84
N GLN A 674 -5.01 0.97 3.97
CA GLN A 674 -4.83 0.39 5.29
C GLN A 674 -5.51 1.26 6.35
N ALA A 675 -6.28 0.65 7.24
CA ALA A 675 -6.71 1.30 8.46
C ALA A 675 -5.50 1.59 9.36
N GLY A 676 -5.58 2.63 10.19
CA GLY A 676 -4.49 3.01 11.09
C GLY A 676 -4.12 1.90 12.08
N ALA A 677 -2.89 1.92 12.58
CA ALA A 677 -2.41 0.94 13.56
C ALA A 677 -3.24 0.89 14.85
N THR A 678 -3.91 1.98 15.20
CA THR A 678 -4.79 2.09 16.37
C THR A 678 -6.23 1.70 16.09
N TRP A 679 -6.60 1.45 14.83
CA TRP A 679 -8.00 1.28 14.40
C TRP A 679 -8.78 0.26 15.21
N TYR A 680 -8.17 -0.88 15.52
CA TYR A 680 -8.78 -1.90 16.37
C TYR A 680 -9.15 -1.34 17.76
N ASN A 681 -8.21 -0.67 18.40
CA ASN A 681 -8.43 -0.10 19.74
C ASN A 681 -9.45 1.03 19.70
N ASP A 682 -9.45 1.84 18.64
CA ASP A 682 -10.32 2.99 18.47
C ASP A 682 -11.78 2.53 18.37
N TYR A 683 -12.10 1.60 17.46
CA TYR A 683 -13.47 1.15 17.32
C TYR A 683 -13.93 0.27 18.51
N MET A 684 -13.05 -0.50 19.15
CA MET A 684 -13.42 -1.25 20.34
C MET A 684 -13.72 -0.32 21.53
N ALA A 685 -12.96 0.76 21.68
CA ALA A 685 -13.27 1.80 22.67
C ALA A 685 -14.60 2.49 22.35
N PHE A 686 -14.86 2.79 21.08
CA PHE A 686 -16.11 3.37 20.62
C PHE A 686 -17.32 2.47 20.89
N PHE A 687 -17.19 1.16 20.66
CA PHE A 687 -18.23 0.17 20.97
C PHE A 687 -18.46 0.05 22.47
N ALA A 688 -17.39 -0.05 23.26
CA ALA A 688 -17.47 -0.15 24.71
C ALA A 688 -18.19 1.05 25.34
N ALA A 689 -17.93 2.26 24.84
CA ALA A 689 -18.58 3.49 25.32
C ALA A 689 -20.10 3.54 25.01
N ARG A 690 -20.56 2.78 24.00
CA ARG A 690 -21.97 2.75 23.55
C ARG A 690 -22.72 1.49 23.94
N LYS A 691 -22.06 0.56 24.61
CA LYS A 691 -22.66 -0.64 25.14
C LYS A 691 -23.71 -0.29 26.21
N GLN A 692 -24.95 -0.81 26.07
CA GLN A 692 -25.94 -0.72 27.13
C GLN A 692 -25.54 -1.63 28.30
N GLN A 693 -25.47 -1.07 29.50
CA GLN A 693 -25.38 -1.90 30.69
C GLN A 693 -26.71 -2.66 30.84
N GLY A 694 -26.62 -3.98 31.03
CA GLY A 694 -27.81 -4.79 31.30
C GLY A 694 -28.57 -4.15 32.46
N GLY A 695 -29.81 -3.75 32.20
CA GLY A 695 -30.65 -3.27 33.26
C GLY A 695 -30.86 -4.40 34.25
N THR A 696 -30.35 -4.25 35.47
CA THR A 696 -30.89 -4.98 36.61
C THR A 696 -32.35 -4.58 36.69
N THR A 697 -33.24 -5.45 36.23
CA THR A 697 -34.63 -5.38 36.62
C THR A 697 -34.65 -5.65 38.12
N ASP A 698 -34.65 -4.57 38.92
CA ASP A 698 -35.10 -4.65 40.28
C ASP A 698 -36.57 -5.15 40.26
N MET A 699 -36.75 -6.43 40.61
CA MET A 699 -38.06 -6.98 40.93
C MET A 699 -38.41 -6.62 42.37
#